data_061be6ad95abe9d1e0c3099ce6d5dd43
#
_entry.id   061be6ad95abe9d1e0c3099ce6d5dd43
#
_cell.length_a   1.000
_cell.length_b   1.000
_cell.length_c   1.000
_cell.angle_alpha   90.00
_cell.angle_beta   90.00
_cell.angle_gamma   90.00
#
_symmetry.space_group_name_H-M   'P 1'
#
loop_
_entity.id
_entity.type
_entity.pdbx_description
1 polymer ?
#
loop_
_entity_poly.entity_id
_entity_poly.type
_entity_poly.pdbx_seq_one_letter_code
_entity_poly.pdbx_strand_id
1 'polypeptide(L)'
;DQIRATLRQRLPVYMVPVLFEVIEALPTLTSGKVDRKQLPAPRRTTTLQHDLKALRWTPQDDIETHLATAWNEVFSPAIAGPEDDFFMDLGGHSLLAARMVSSLRAHAGLHSVSMLDVYHHPTIHGLAKVLRARQPTASELALAPSSDAAPQRDVHRVSSWQHFVGGTVQLILLYFVIGFFSLQWLAPYLTYTFMMDDEYPLIEAAACALGTLALLYPLMLALSIAIKWIVLGRVKPGRYPIWGPYFLRWWFVEAVRGIVPTNYLTGTPLLNWYYRLMGAKIGENVYLGNDGGAIFDLLSIGDDSCLGADSHFTGSTVADGWLIIGPIEIGKRCFIGTRALLGPETKMGDDSSLEDLSFLPRGNSIPATERWRGSPAHHDEIPGESNIPSLERPNKIRRFGYGLLFAVGVVIFPLLPMAAFFPGMVAMAHLNYQDEYYGYLIYSPLVALSFVILISLEIVAIKWLLLGRVRPGSYPLYHSFYFRKWFVDRTLDLSLDVIGPLYSTLYLAPWYRMLGATIGRRAEISTASFVSPDCLQINTESFVADAASLGAARVQNGVVKIDNIVIGKRTFIGNSALVPVGAKIPDNCLIGCLSSTPVDAMPPNSSWLGSPPFFLPARQTSGQFSEEETFRPTRWLVAQRLFIEFFRITLPSTFFIIVTNVLLSAVLVMHGEVNTWLIIAIFPLLYFKAGLLAALTMVAFKWLLMGRYRPCERPLWSPFVWRTEAVTALLDSFASPFFLDLLAGTPFICWFFRLLGAKIGRRVYLDTTELTEFDLVHIGDDVAINHDCTLQTHLFEDRVMKMSTVEVGGGCHLGSMSLVLYDTKLEPGSSVDDLSLVMKGETLPANTHWAGIPGRRLES
;
A
#
# COMPACT_ATOMS: atom_id res chain seq x y z
N ASP A 1 0.18 42.44 16.75
CA ASP A 1 1.06 42.21 15.57
C ASP A 1 2.53 42.29 15.96
N GLN A 2 3.02 43.30 16.71
CA GLN A 2 4.41 43.39 17.13
C GLN A 2 4.87 42.23 18.00
N ILE A 3 4.05 41.75 18.94
CA ILE A 3 4.34 40.61 19.79
C ILE A 3 4.46 39.35 18.91
N ARG A 4 3.55 39.12 17.99
CA ARG A 4 3.56 37.99 17.07
C ARG A 4 4.78 38.00 16.15
N ALA A 5 5.10 39.16 15.57
CA ALA A 5 6.30 39.34 14.74
C ALA A 5 7.59 39.05 15.52
N THR A 6 7.68 39.53 16.76
CA THR A 6 8.83 39.27 17.66
C THR A 6 8.95 37.81 18.03
N LEU A 7 7.80 37.14 18.29
CA LEU A 7 7.82 35.69 18.60
C LEU A 7 8.18 34.84 17.38
N ARG A 8 7.73 35.21 16.17
CA ARG A 8 8.12 34.54 14.93
C ARG A 8 9.63 34.59 14.66
N GLN A 9 10.31 35.64 15.10
CA GLN A 9 11.77 35.77 14.98
C GLN A 9 12.54 34.94 16.02
N ARG A 10 11.91 34.56 17.13
CA ARG A 10 12.58 33.93 18.27
C ARG A 10 12.13 32.50 18.56
N LEU A 11 10.99 32.12 18.08
CA LEU A 11 10.39 30.80 18.31
C LEU A 11 10.14 30.08 16.98
N PRO A 12 10.29 28.76 16.95
CA PRO A 12 9.77 27.97 15.85
C PRO A 12 8.29 28.28 15.61
N VAL A 13 7.86 28.25 14.35
CA VAL A 13 6.52 28.68 13.90
C VAL A 13 5.40 28.00 14.69
N TYR A 14 5.54 26.71 15.00
CA TYR A 14 4.58 25.92 15.78
C TYR A 14 4.50 26.28 17.28
N MET A 15 5.40 27.11 17.80
CA MET A 15 5.38 27.62 19.19
C MET A 15 4.78 29.01 19.30
N VAL A 16 4.49 29.67 18.21
CA VAL A 16 3.90 31.00 18.20
C VAL A 16 2.39 30.87 18.47
N PRO A 17 1.85 31.50 19.55
CA PRO A 17 0.43 31.41 19.83
C PRO A 17 -0.42 32.00 18.69
N VAL A 18 -1.51 31.32 18.35
CA VAL A 18 -2.45 31.78 17.30
C VAL A 18 -3.32 32.95 17.81
N LEU A 19 -3.66 32.92 19.10
CA LEU A 19 -4.51 33.93 19.74
C LEU A 19 -3.77 34.63 20.89
N PHE A 20 -3.84 35.95 20.92
CA PHE A 20 -3.34 36.77 22.00
C PHE A 20 -4.52 37.58 22.57
N GLU A 21 -4.74 37.49 23.86
CA GLU A 21 -5.76 38.29 24.55
C GLU A 21 -5.08 39.07 25.67
N VAL A 22 -5.39 40.35 25.72
CA VAL A 22 -4.91 41.27 26.76
C VAL A 22 -5.99 41.33 27.84
N ILE A 23 -5.61 40.97 29.04
CA ILE A 23 -6.49 41.07 30.22
C ILE A 23 -5.90 42.08 31.23
N GLU A 24 -6.73 42.77 31.94
CA GLU A 24 -6.30 43.82 32.90
C GLU A 24 -5.44 43.29 34.02
N ALA A 25 -5.73 42.09 34.52
CA ALA A 25 -4.95 41.42 35.55
C ALA A 25 -5.01 39.89 35.34
N LEU A 26 -3.89 39.23 35.58
CA LEU A 26 -3.84 37.76 35.57
C LEU A 26 -4.45 37.20 36.88
N PRO A 27 -5.44 36.31 36.83
CA PRO A 27 -5.94 35.65 38.03
C PRO A 27 -4.85 34.76 38.63
N THR A 28 -4.58 34.93 39.92
CA THR A 28 -3.54 34.20 40.64
C THR A 28 -4.11 33.38 41.78
N LEU A 29 -3.57 32.22 42.00
CA LEU A 29 -3.79 31.37 43.15
C LEU A 29 -3.13 32.02 44.39
N THR A 30 -3.55 31.64 45.57
CA THR A 30 -2.94 32.08 46.86
C THR A 30 -1.42 31.83 46.93
N SER A 31 -0.90 30.94 46.11
CA SER A 31 0.52 30.62 45.96
C SER A 31 1.26 31.58 45.01
N GLY A 32 0.61 32.61 44.41
CA GLY A 32 1.19 33.53 43.41
C GLY A 32 1.32 32.98 42.01
N LYS A 33 0.89 31.75 41.76
CA LYS A 33 0.89 31.16 40.38
C LYS A 33 -0.41 31.52 39.68
N VAL A 34 -0.31 31.68 38.36
CA VAL A 34 -1.50 31.97 37.52
C VAL A 34 -2.53 30.84 37.63
N ASP A 35 -3.77 31.22 37.97
CA ASP A 35 -4.91 30.31 37.98
C ASP A 35 -5.49 30.16 36.56
N ARG A 36 -5.01 29.13 35.86
CA ARG A 36 -5.46 28.87 34.49
C ARG A 36 -6.94 28.52 34.36
N LYS A 37 -7.59 28.10 35.43
CA LYS A 37 -9.03 27.75 35.41
C LYS A 37 -9.94 28.98 35.46
N GLN A 38 -9.43 30.10 35.98
CA GLN A 38 -10.14 31.38 36.05
C GLN A 38 -9.82 32.31 34.87
N LEU A 39 -8.98 31.87 33.91
CA LEU A 39 -8.78 32.64 32.70
C LEU A 39 -10.09 32.70 31.90
N PRO A 40 -10.51 33.86 31.40
CA PRO A 40 -11.71 33.98 30.56
C PRO A 40 -11.51 33.16 29.26
N ALA A 41 -12.61 32.66 28.73
CA ALA A 41 -12.59 32.04 27.41
C ALA A 41 -12.13 33.11 26.36
N PRO A 42 -11.25 32.73 25.41
CA PRO A 42 -10.72 33.69 24.46
C PRO A 42 -11.87 34.42 23.72
N ARG A 43 -11.92 35.71 23.86
CA ARG A 43 -12.88 36.55 23.12
C ARG A 43 -12.30 36.84 21.75
N ARG A 44 -13.05 36.60 20.70
CA ARG A 44 -12.64 36.86 19.28
C ARG A 44 -12.57 38.38 18.95
N THR A 45 -12.15 39.24 19.90
CA THR A 45 -12.11 40.69 19.77
C THR A 45 -10.96 41.17 18.88
N THR A 46 -9.96 40.35 18.62
CA THR A 46 -8.88 40.68 17.66
C THR A 46 -9.36 40.67 16.20
N THR A 47 -10.50 40.08 15.95
CA THR A 47 -11.13 39.98 14.63
C THR A 47 -11.53 41.34 14.09
N LEU A 48 -12.09 42.21 14.92
CA LEU A 48 -12.66 43.51 14.45
C LEU A 48 -11.62 44.48 13.85
N GLN A 49 -10.40 44.56 14.40
CA GLN A 49 -9.37 45.44 13.81
C GLN A 49 -8.71 44.81 12.61
N HIS A 50 -8.63 43.50 12.56
CA HIS A 50 -8.11 42.69 11.46
C HIS A 50 -9.11 42.73 10.30
N ASP A 51 -10.38 42.51 10.57
CA ASP A 51 -11.49 42.61 9.60
C ASP A 51 -11.60 44.01 8.97
N LEU A 52 -11.36 45.06 9.75
CA LEU A 52 -11.36 46.45 9.26
C LEU A 52 -10.18 46.74 8.32
N LYS A 53 -9.01 46.09 8.49
CA LYS A 53 -7.88 46.21 7.55
C LYS A 53 -8.13 45.36 6.30
N ALA A 54 -8.66 44.17 6.45
CA ALA A 54 -9.03 43.29 5.36
C ALA A 54 -10.15 43.87 4.51
N LEU A 55 -11.17 44.54 5.13
CA LEU A 55 -12.26 45.22 4.44
C LEU A 55 -11.81 46.46 3.62
N ARG A 56 -10.62 47.03 3.90
CA ARG A 56 -10.07 48.18 3.17
C ARG A 56 -9.16 47.76 2.02
N TRP A 57 -8.79 46.49 1.94
CA TRP A 57 -7.96 45.96 0.86
C TRP A 57 -8.83 45.61 -0.34
N THR A 58 -8.42 46.06 -1.51
CA THR A 58 -9.04 45.74 -2.79
C THR A 58 -8.06 44.88 -3.60
N PRO A 59 -8.47 43.71 -4.11
CA PRO A 59 -7.64 42.90 -5.00
C PRO A 59 -7.14 43.74 -6.21
N GLN A 60 -5.89 43.52 -6.60
CA GLN A 60 -5.23 44.24 -7.67
C GLN A 60 -5.58 43.72 -9.07
N ASP A 61 -5.95 42.44 -9.16
CA ASP A 61 -6.29 41.78 -10.41
C ASP A 61 -7.28 40.59 -10.16
N ASP A 62 -7.65 39.92 -11.25
CA ASP A 62 -8.58 38.80 -11.22
C ASP A 62 -8.04 37.59 -10.40
N ILE A 63 -6.71 37.37 -10.40
CA ILE A 63 -6.09 36.31 -9.61
C ILE A 63 -6.30 36.57 -8.12
N GLU A 64 -5.94 37.75 -7.63
CA GLU A 64 -6.17 38.11 -6.23
C GLU A 64 -7.65 38.11 -5.87
N THR A 65 -8.54 38.49 -6.80
CA THR A 65 -10.00 38.44 -6.60
C THR A 65 -10.48 37.00 -6.38
N HIS A 66 -10.07 36.07 -7.23
CA HIS A 66 -10.43 34.64 -7.08
C HIS A 66 -9.83 34.05 -5.81
N LEU A 67 -8.56 34.36 -5.49
CA LEU A 67 -7.92 33.90 -4.26
C LEU A 67 -8.66 34.44 -3.03
N ALA A 68 -8.94 35.74 -2.97
CA ALA A 68 -9.66 36.36 -1.85
C ALA A 68 -11.05 35.75 -1.66
N THR A 69 -11.76 35.48 -2.76
CA THR A 69 -13.07 34.84 -2.72
C THR A 69 -12.98 33.42 -2.16
N ALA A 70 -12.07 32.62 -2.67
CA ALA A 70 -11.88 31.25 -2.19
C ALA A 70 -11.42 31.19 -0.72
N TRP A 71 -10.53 32.09 -0.27
CA TRP A 71 -10.16 32.23 1.14
C TRP A 71 -11.37 32.54 2.02
N ASN A 72 -12.17 33.59 1.61
CA ASN A 72 -13.32 34.00 2.37
C ASN A 72 -14.43 32.96 2.43
N GLU A 73 -14.62 32.16 1.38
CA GLU A 73 -15.56 31.03 1.40
C GLU A 73 -15.16 29.97 2.44
N VAL A 74 -13.88 29.64 2.52
CA VAL A 74 -13.37 28.62 3.43
C VAL A 74 -13.36 29.08 4.89
N PHE A 75 -13.09 30.37 5.14
CA PHE A 75 -12.96 30.89 6.49
C PHE A 75 -14.18 31.69 6.98
N SER A 76 -15.24 31.74 6.19
CA SER A 76 -16.47 32.49 6.57
C SER A 76 -16.90 32.19 8.04
N PRO A 77 -17.23 33.22 8.85
CA PRO A 77 -17.44 34.63 8.51
C PRO A 77 -16.20 35.55 8.59
N ALA A 78 -15.00 35.02 8.78
CA ALA A 78 -13.76 35.77 8.82
C ALA A 78 -13.40 36.28 7.42
N ILE A 79 -12.87 37.53 7.31
CA ILE A 79 -12.40 38.12 6.06
C ILE A 79 -10.87 38.04 6.04
N ALA A 80 -10.30 37.41 5.02
CA ALA A 80 -8.87 37.26 4.89
C ALA A 80 -8.22 38.52 4.29
N GLY A 81 -7.13 38.97 4.91
CA GLY A 81 -6.25 39.99 4.36
C GLY A 81 -5.20 39.45 3.40
N PRO A 82 -4.53 40.28 2.58
CA PRO A 82 -3.58 39.83 1.57
C PRO A 82 -2.34 39.14 2.12
N GLU A 83 -1.93 39.47 3.35
CA GLU A 83 -0.74 38.95 4.04
C GLU A 83 -1.08 37.95 5.14
N ASP A 84 -2.35 37.57 5.27
CA ASP A 84 -2.74 36.58 6.28
C ASP A 84 -2.31 35.19 5.85
N ASP A 85 -1.58 34.54 6.75
CA ASP A 85 -1.17 33.16 6.55
C ASP A 85 -2.36 32.21 6.71
N PHE A 86 -2.63 31.43 5.65
CA PHE A 86 -3.72 30.44 5.58
C PHE A 86 -3.76 29.53 6.81
N PHE A 87 -2.58 29.03 7.23
CA PHE A 87 -2.46 28.04 8.30
C PHE A 87 -2.32 28.68 9.68
N MET A 88 -1.48 29.72 9.79
CA MET A 88 -1.05 30.25 11.09
C MET A 88 -1.95 31.38 11.60
N ASP A 89 -2.48 32.19 10.73
CA ASP A 89 -3.32 33.35 11.14
C ASP A 89 -4.81 32.97 11.08
N LEU A 90 -5.21 32.22 10.07
CA LEU A 90 -6.61 31.89 9.82
C LEU A 90 -7.00 30.49 10.38
N GLY A 91 -6.03 29.68 10.79
CA GLY A 91 -6.27 28.35 11.34
C GLY A 91 -6.63 27.29 10.29
N GLY A 92 -6.20 27.49 9.06
CA GLY A 92 -6.37 26.53 7.98
C GLY A 92 -5.63 25.22 8.24
N HIS A 93 -6.11 24.16 7.63
CA HIS A 93 -5.50 22.83 7.65
C HIS A 93 -5.64 22.14 6.28
N SER A 94 -5.03 20.98 6.12
CA SER A 94 -4.95 20.27 4.82
C SER A 94 -6.29 20.12 4.09
N LEU A 95 -7.37 19.76 4.79
CA LEU A 95 -8.68 19.61 4.17
C LEU A 95 -9.26 20.94 3.67
N LEU A 96 -9.10 22.03 4.44
CA LEU A 96 -9.55 23.36 4.01
C LEU A 96 -8.72 23.86 2.82
N ALA A 97 -7.41 23.60 2.81
CA ALA A 97 -6.54 23.91 1.70
C ALA A 97 -6.94 23.13 0.42
N ALA A 98 -7.27 21.86 0.55
CA ALA A 98 -7.72 21.03 -0.57
C ALA A 98 -9.04 21.54 -1.18
N ARG A 99 -10.00 21.89 -0.34
CA ARG A 99 -11.27 22.48 -0.80
C ARG A 99 -11.07 23.83 -1.48
N MET A 100 -10.22 24.68 -0.90
CA MET A 100 -9.89 25.99 -1.50
C MET A 100 -9.19 25.81 -2.85
N VAL A 101 -8.18 24.95 -2.96
CA VAL A 101 -7.51 24.66 -4.22
C VAL A 101 -8.50 24.09 -5.25
N SER A 102 -9.42 23.24 -4.82
CA SER A 102 -10.46 22.69 -5.71
C SER A 102 -11.41 23.77 -6.23
N SER A 103 -11.81 24.72 -5.38
CA SER A 103 -12.61 25.89 -5.78
C SER A 103 -11.85 26.77 -6.78
N LEU A 104 -10.56 27.04 -6.55
CA LEU A 104 -9.72 27.81 -7.46
C LEU A 104 -9.58 27.16 -8.84
N ARG A 105 -9.42 25.83 -8.88
CA ARG A 105 -9.28 25.07 -10.13
C ARG A 105 -10.51 25.15 -11.06
N ALA A 106 -11.66 25.53 -10.53
CA ALA A 106 -12.86 25.76 -11.33
C ALA A 106 -12.77 27.01 -12.20
N HIS A 107 -11.81 27.92 -11.91
CA HIS A 107 -11.66 29.19 -12.64
C HIS A 107 -10.62 29.07 -13.76
N ALA A 108 -10.91 29.70 -14.91
CA ALA A 108 -10.00 29.76 -16.04
C ALA A 108 -8.65 30.39 -15.65
N GLY A 109 -7.55 29.77 -16.04
CA GLY A 109 -6.20 30.23 -15.71
C GLY A 109 -5.67 29.80 -14.35
N LEU A 110 -6.50 29.15 -13.47
CA LEU A 110 -6.09 28.64 -12.15
C LEU A 110 -6.13 27.11 -12.04
N HIS A 111 -6.34 26.39 -13.16
CA HIS A 111 -6.42 24.91 -13.17
C HIS A 111 -5.13 24.21 -12.73
N SER A 112 -3.99 24.89 -12.75
CA SER A 112 -2.67 24.33 -12.39
C SER A 112 -2.33 24.51 -10.90
N VAL A 113 -3.16 25.19 -10.12
CA VAL A 113 -2.91 25.40 -8.68
C VAL A 113 -2.87 24.04 -7.96
N SER A 114 -1.81 23.80 -7.22
CA SER A 114 -1.59 22.59 -6.43
C SER A 114 -1.66 22.87 -4.93
N MET A 115 -1.86 21.79 -4.15
CA MET A 115 -1.76 21.87 -2.70
C MET A 115 -0.40 22.39 -2.24
N LEU A 116 0.66 21.98 -2.94
CA LEU A 116 2.03 22.35 -2.64
C LEU A 116 2.26 23.88 -2.77
N ASP A 117 1.57 24.52 -3.72
CA ASP A 117 1.66 25.98 -3.91
C ASP A 117 1.14 26.73 -2.68
N VAL A 118 0.04 26.26 -2.08
CA VAL A 118 -0.54 26.86 -0.86
C VAL A 118 0.38 26.65 0.35
N TYR A 119 1.02 25.48 0.45
CA TYR A 119 1.98 25.22 1.54
C TYR A 119 3.23 26.08 1.44
N HIS A 120 3.74 26.31 0.24
CA HIS A 120 4.93 27.15 0.02
C HIS A 120 4.61 28.65 0.07
N HIS A 121 3.40 29.02 -0.32
CA HIS A 121 2.95 30.42 -0.42
C HIS A 121 1.61 30.62 0.28
N PRO A 122 1.59 30.60 1.63
CA PRO A 122 0.35 30.51 2.41
C PRO A 122 -0.42 31.85 2.51
N THR A 123 -0.02 32.91 1.79
CA THR A 123 -0.70 34.18 1.76
C THR A 123 -1.31 34.48 0.37
N ILE A 124 -2.40 35.25 0.32
CA ILE A 124 -3.03 35.60 -0.96
C ILE A 124 -2.02 36.30 -1.88
N HIS A 125 -1.28 37.27 -1.36
CA HIS A 125 -0.30 38.04 -2.14
C HIS A 125 0.88 37.15 -2.62
N GLY A 126 1.41 36.30 -1.75
CA GLY A 126 2.49 35.36 -2.07
C GLY A 126 2.09 34.37 -3.16
N LEU A 127 0.90 33.77 -3.03
CA LEU A 127 0.38 32.81 -4.01
C LEU A 127 0.05 33.50 -5.34
N ALA A 128 -0.58 34.68 -5.31
CA ALA A 128 -0.87 35.45 -6.52
C ALA A 128 0.39 35.78 -7.33
N LYS A 129 1.48 36.14 -6.65
CA LYS A 129 2.77 36.42 -7.30
C LYS A 129 3.29 35.22 -8.09
N VAL A 130 3.22 34.02 -7.52
CA VAL A 130 3.68 32.78 -8.19
C VAL A 130 2.76 32.42 -9.35
N LEU A 131 1.45 32.54 -9.16
CA LEU A 131 0.50 32.21 -10.21
C LEU A 131 0.61 33.17 -11.40
N ARG A 132 0.87 34.47 -11.17
CA ARG A 132 1.16 35.44 -12.25
C ARG A 132 2.41 35.05 -13.04
N ALA A 133 3.46 34.62 -12.35
CA ALA A 133 4.70 34.18 -12.99
C ALA A 133 4.55 32.95 -13.87
N ARG A 134 3.51 32.14 -13.63
CA ARG A 134 3.17 30.93 -14.43
C ARG A 134 2.23 31.23 -15.59
N GLN A 135 1.55 32.39 -15.59
CA GLN A 135 0.71 32.74 -16.73
C GLN A 135 1.61 33.03 -17.96
N PRO A 136 1.32 32.41 -19.10
CA PRO A 136 2.07 32.69 -20.32
C PRO A 136 1.96 34.19 -20.67
N THR A 137 3.05 34.81 -21.01
CA THR A 137 3.09 36.21 -21.44
C THR A 137 2.29 36.39 -22.75
N ALA A 138 1.76 37.56 -22.97
CA ALA A 138 1.00 37.88 -24.21
C ALA A 138 1.79 37.55 -25.48
N SER A 139 3.13 37.52 -25.42
CA SER A 139 4.03 37.14 -26.49
C SER A 139 4.07 35.60 -26.69
N GLU A 140 3.96 34.83 -25.63
CA GLU A 140 3.91 33.36 -25.70
C GLU A 140 2.52 32.87 -26.16
N LEU A 141 1.46 33.56 -25.77
CA LEU A 141 0.10 33.32 -26.26
C LEU A 141 -0.04 33.61 -27.77
N ALA A 142 0.71 34.58 -28.28
CA ALA A 142 0.72 34.89 -29.71
C ALA A 142 1.54 33.93 -30.57
N LEU A 143 2.46 33.17 -29.93
CA LEU A 143 3.28 32.12 -30.57
C LEU A 143 2.72 30.69 -30.35
N ALA A 144 1.77 30.52 -29.43
CA ALA A 144 1.12 29.25 -29.23
C ALA A 144 0.24 28.91 -30.45
N PRO A 145 0.35 27.72 -31.03
CA PRO A 145 -0.58 27.29 -32.06
C PRO A 145 -2.00 27.35 -31.47
N SER A 146 -2.91 27.91 -32.27
CA SER A 146 -4.30 28.16 -31.92
C SER A 146 -4.91 27.00 -31.11
N SER A 147 -5.45 27.29 -29.92
CA SER A 147 -5.82 26.36 -28.84
C SER A 147 -6.96 25.37 -29.17
N ASP A 148 -7.31 25.16 -30.42
CA ASP A 148 -8.34 24.19 -30.85
C ASP A 148 -7.83 22.78 -31.06
N ALA A 149 -6.54 22.52 -30.83
CA ALA A 149 -5.94 21.19 -30.88
C ALA A 149 -5.19 20.89 -29.59
N ALA A 150 -5.90 20.78 -28.46
CA ALA A 150 -5.41 19.94 -27.38
C ALA A 150 -5.12 18.55 -28.00
N PRO A 151 -3.94 17.96 -27.76
CA PRO A 151 -3.63 16.66 -28.35
C PRO A 151 -4.78 15.72 -28.02
N GLN A 152 -5.53 15.30 -29.05
CA GLN A 152 -6.65 14.40 -28.89
C GLN A 152 -6.09 13.14 -28.24
N ARG A 153 -6.45 12.89 -26.97
CA ARG A 153 -6.15 11.62 -26.33
C ARG A 153 -6.61 10.50 -27.26
N ASP A 154 -5.67 9.61 -27.61
CA ASP A 154 -5.97 8.41 -28.39
C ASP A 154 -6.71 7.40 -27.50
N VAL A 155 -8.01 7.63 -27.32
CA VAL A 155 -8.88 6.79 -26.47
C VAL A 155 -9.47 5.67 -27.31
N HIS A 156 -9.09 4.43 -27.01
CA HIS A 156 -9.73 3.26 -27.57
C HIS A 156 -11.05 2.95 -26.84
N ARG A 157 -12.16 3.22 -27.51
CA ARG A 157 -13.48 2.89 -26.94
C ARG A 157 -13.79 1.40 -27.18
N VAL A 158 -13.73 0.63 -26.12
CA VAL A 158 -14.08 -0.79 -26.14
C VAL A 158 -15.59 -0.95 -26.38
N SER A 159 -15.97 -1.75 -27.38
CA SER A 159 -17.37 -2.08 -27.58
C SER A 159 -17.89 -3.01 -26.47
N SER A 160 -19.19 -2.90 -26.16
CA SER A 160 -19.81 -3.81 -25.17
C SER A 160 -19.70 -5.28 -25.59
N TRP A 161 -19.69 -5.55 -26.90
CA TRP A 161 -19.47 -6.90 -27.44
C TRP A 161 -18.05 -7.40 -27.19
N GLN A 162 -17.03 -6.57 -27.47
CA GLN A 162 -15.62 -6.92 -27.19
C GLN A 162 -15.40 -7.20 -25.71
N HIS A 163 -15.96 -6.37 -24.83
CA HIS A 163 -15.92 -6.57 -23.38
C HIS A 163 -16.61 -7.88 -22.96
N PHE A 164 -17.78 -8.20 -23.53
CA PHE A 164 -18.49 -9.44 -23.22
C PHE A 164 -17.70 -10.67 -23.71
N VAL A 165 -17.21 -10.66 -24.95
CA VAL A 165 -16.39 -11.76 -25.50
C VAL A 165 -15.11 -11.92 -24.71
N GLY A 166 -14.41 -10.82 -24.42
CA GLY A 166 -13.21 -10.83 -23.59
C GLY A 166 -13.45 -11.45 -22.21
N GLY A 167 -14.49 -11.01 -21.51
CA GLY A 167 -14.89 -11.58 -20.22
C GLY A 167 -15.25 -13.07 -20.30
N THR A 168 -15.93 -13.50 -21.36
CA THR A 168 -16.25 -14.93 -21.57
C THR A 168 -14.97 -15.75 -21.78
N VAL A 169 -14.00 -15.25 -22.55
CA VAL A 169 -12.70 -15.91 -22.75
C VAL A 169 -11.94 -15.95 -21.42
N GLN A 170 -11.94 -14.86 -20.64
CA GLN A 170 -11.31 -14.85 -19.31
C GLN A 170 -11.97 -15.88 -18.37
N LEU A 171 -13.28 -16.06 -18.40
CA LEU A 171 -13.97 -17.10 -17.63
C LEU A 171 -13.50 -18.51 -17.99
N ILE A 172 -13.29 -18.78 -19.27
CA ILE A 172 -12.74 -20.07 -19.74
C ILE A 172 -11.28 -20.21 -19.29
N LEU A 173 -10.48 -19.16 -19.42
CA LEU A 173 -9.07 -19.17 -19.00
C LEU A 173 -8.93 -19.31 -17.49
N LEU A 174 -9.87 -18.77 -16.69
CA LEU A 174 -9.92 -18.95 -15.25
C LEU A 174 -9.98 -20.41 -14.83
N TYR A 175 -10.62 -21.28 -15.60
CA TYR A 175 -10.59 -22.70 -15.34
C TYR A 175 -9.14 -23.23 -15.29
N PHE A 176 -8.28 -22.82 -16.22
CA PHE A 176 -6.88 -23.24 -16.25
C PHE A 176 -6.04 -22.52 -15.18
N VAL A 177 -6.33 -21.25 -14.89
CA VAL A 177 -5.68 -20.49 -13.80
C VAL A 177 -5.99 -21.15 -12.45
N ILE A 178 -7.26 -21.47 -12.20
CA ILE A 178 -7.69 -22.18 -10.98
C ILE A 178 -7.12 -23.59 -10.94
N GLY A 179 -7.07 -24.27 -12.08
CA GLY A 179 -6.44 -25.60 -12.19
C GLY A 179 -4.97 -25.55 -11.78
N PHE A 180 -4.23 -24.56 -12.27
CA PHE A 180 -2.83 -24.37 -11.89
C PHE A 180 -2.70 -24.00 -10.40
N PHE A 181 -3.54 -23.10 -9.87
CA PHE A 181 -3.58 -22.79 -8.44
C PHE A 181 -3.91 -24.01 -7.59
N SER A 182 -4.88 -24.82 -8.03
CA SER A 182 -5.36 -26.00 -7.29
C SER A 182 -4.30 -27.09 -7.12
N LEU A 183 -3.30 -27.13 -8.00
CA LEU A 183 -2.21 -28.15 -7.91
C LEU A 183 -1.51 -28.10 -6.54
N GLN A 184 -1.40 -26.93 -5.93
CA GLN A 184 -0.74 -26.74 -4.63
C GLN A 184 -1.45 -27.52 -3.50
N TRP A 185 -2.75 -27.72 -3.62
CA TRP A 185 -3.57 -28.39 -2.63
C TRP A 185 -3.87 -29.84 -3.02
N LEU A 186 -4.22 -30.03 -4.28
CA LEU A 186 -4.70 -31.32 -4.79
C LEU A 186 -3.58 -32.36 -4.89
N ALA A 187 -2.41 -31.99 -5.39
CA ALA A 187 -1.33 -32.98 -5.60
C ALA A 187 -0.81 -33.56 -4.28
N PRO A 188 -0.49 -32.78 -3.23
CA PRO A 188 -0.11 -33.33 -1.94
C PRO A 188 -1.22 -34.16 -1.30
N TYR A 189 -2.49 -33.73 -1.46
CA TYR A 189 -3.63 -34.45 -0.91
C TYR A 189 -3.85 -35.79 -1.59
N LEU A 190 -3.79 -35.88 -2.93
CA LEU A 190 -3.86 -37.14 -3.65
C LEU A 190 -2.71 -38.06 -3.29
N THR A 191 -1.49 -37.52 -3.12
CA THR A 191 -0.36 -38.33 -2.64
C THR A 191 -0.66 -38.94 -1.27
N TYR A 192 -1.21 -38.15 -0.36
CA TYR A 192 -1.61 -38.62 0.97
C TYR A 192 -2.69 -39.69 0.89
N THR A 193 -3.76 -39.51 0.10
CA THR A 193 -4.84 -40.50 -0.04
C THR A 193 -4.35 -41.81 -0.63
N PHE A 194 -3.56 -41.78 -1.70
CA PHE A 194 -2.98 -42.98 -2.30
C PHE A 194 -2.12 -43.79 -1.31
N MET A 195 -1.28 -43.09 -0.52
CA MET A 195 -0.45 -43.75 0.48
C MET A 195 -1.31 -44.36 1.61
N MET A 196 -2.40 -43.71 2.00
CA MET A 196 -3.31 -44.24 3.02
C MET A 196 -4.12 -45.45 2.51
N ASP A 197 -4.54 -45.43 1.24
CA ASP A 197 -5.23 -46.55 0.60
C ASP A 197 -4.31 -47.81 0.47
N ASP A 198 -3.02 -47.58 0.24
CA ASP A 198 -1.99 -48.61 0.21
C ASP A 198 -1.54 -49.07 1.63
N GLU A 199 -2.27 -48.64 2.70
CA GLU A 199 -2.04 -48.99 4.10
C GLU A 199 -0.66 -48.54 4.67
N TYR A 200 -0.05 -47.45 4.08
CA TYR A 200 1.19 -46.91 4.64
C TYR A 200 0.92 -46.19 5.99
N PRO A 201 1.93 -46.19 6.90
CA PRO A 201 1.82 -45.48 8.16
C PRO A 201 1.55 -43.98 7.96
N LEU A 202 0.73 -43.34 8.80
CA LEU A 202 0.37 -41.94 8.75
C LEU A 202 1.58 -40.99 8.57
N ILE A 203 2.70 -41.30 9.27
CA ILE A 203 3.90 -40.46 9.22
C ILE A 203 4.56 -40.55 7.83
N GLU A 204 4.57 -41.71 7.22
CA GLU A 204 5.14 -41.92 5.87
C GLU A 204 4.25 -41.25 4.81
N ALA A 205 2.94 -41.43 4.88
CA ALA A 205 1.97 -40.78 4.00
C ALA A 205 2.09 -39.24 4.10
N ALA A 206 2.15 -38.68 5.30
CA ALA A 206 2.36 -37.27 5.52
C ALA A 206 3.72 -36.80 5.00
N ALA A 207 4.80 -37.56 5.20
CA ALA A 207 6.11 -37.18 4.68
C ALA A 207 6.15 -37.20 3.14
N CYS A 208 5.50 -38.15 2.49
CA CYS A 208 5.37 -38.16 1.03
C CYS A 208 4.53 -37.02 0.50
N ALA A 209 3.44 -36.65 1.17
CA ALA A 209 2.62 -35.48 0.81
C ALA A 209 3.42 -34.18 0.93
N LEU A 210 4.15 -33.98 2.02
CA LEU A 210 5.07 -32.84 2.19
C LEU A 210 6.19 -32.82 1.16
N GLY A 211 6.73 -34.01 0.81
CA GLY A 211 7.71 -34.16 -0.28
C GLY A 211 7.12 -33.73 -1.64
N THR A 212 5.89 -34.12 -1.92
CA THR A 212 5.16 -33.65 -3.13
C THR A 212 4.99 -32.15 -3.14
N LEU A 213 4.59 -31.56 -2.02
CA LEU A 213 4.46 -30.08 -1.89
C LEU A 213 5.81 -29.37 -2.12
N ALA A 214 6.89 -29.91 -1.56
CA ALA A 214 8.24 -29.37 -1.73
C ALA A 214 8.72 -29.41 -3.19
N LEU A 215 8.42 -30.52 -3.91
CA LEU A 215 8.77 -30.70 -5.32
C LEU A 215 7.87 -29.90 -6.26
N LEU A 216 6.63 -29.63 -5.84
CA LEU A 216 5.66 -28.88 -6.63
C LEU A 216 6.10 -27.44 -6.84
N TYR A 217 6.72 -26.80 -5.85
CA TYR A 217 7.16 -25.42 -5.95
C TYR A 217 8.12 -25.16 -7.15
N PRO A 218 9.26 -25.87 -7.28
CA PRO A 218 10.12 -25.70 -8.46
C PRO A 218 9.42 -26.13 -9.78
N LEU A 219 8.49 -27.07 -9.71
CA LEU A 219 7.70 -27.46 -10.88
C LEU A 219 6.78 -26.32 -11.33
N MET A 220 6.11 -25.64 -10.41
CA MET A 220 5.26 -24.49 -10.73
C MET A 220 6.06 -23.33 -11.32
N LEU A 221 7.28 -23.06 -10.83
CA LEU A 221 8.19 -22.11 -11.44
C LEU A 221 8.52 -22.49 -12.89
N ALA A 222 8.85 -23.76 -13.14
CA ALA A 222 9.16 -24.26 -14.49
C ALA A 222 7.94 -24.19 -15.43
N LEU A 223 6.75 -24.55 -14.92
CA LEU A 223 5.49 -24.46 -15.67
C LEU A 223 5.14 -23.01 -16.00
N SER A 224 5.31 -22.06 -15.10
CA SER A 224 5.05 -20.65 -15.37
C SER A 224 5.95 -20.11 -16.48
N ILE A 225 7.22 -20.51 -16.50
CA ILE A 225 8.16 -20.18 -17.59
C ILE A 225 7.67 -20.81 -18.91
N ALA A 226 7.32 -22.10 -18.91
CA ALA A 226 6.83 -22.77 -20.11
C ALA A 226 5.54 -22.13 -20.64
N ILE A 227 4.58 -21.82 -19.77
CA ILE A 227 3.33 -21.15 -20.15
C ILE A 227 3.60 -19.77 -20.76
N LYS A 228 4.50 -18.97 -20.17
CA LYS A 228 4.89 -17.68 -20.74
C LYS A 228 5.40 -17.83 -22.18
N TRP A 229 6.29 -18.78 -22.43
CA TRP A 229 6.88 -18.98 -23.76
C TRP A 229 5.90 -19.57 -24.78
N ILE A 230 4.99 -20.44 -24.37
CA ILE A 230 4.00 -21.09 -25.24
C ILE A 230 2.88 -20.11 -25.59
N VAL A 231 2.35 -19.36 -24.59
CA VAL A 231 1.15 -18.53 -24.78
C VAL A 231 1.48 -17.16 -25.31
N LEU A 232 2.47 -16.49 -24.74
CA LEU A 232 2.81 -15.10 -25.06
C LEU A 232 4.04 -14.97 -25.97
N GLY A 233 5.02 -15.88 -25.82
CA GLY A 233 6.29 -15.82 -26.55
C GLY A 233 7.11 -14.59 -26.11
N ARG A 234 7.73 -13.92 -27.09
CA ARG A 234 8.47 -12.67 -26.85
C ARG A 234 7.50 -11.48 -26.80
N VAL A 235 7.54 -10.77 -25.69
CA VAL A 235 6.79 -9.52 -25.53
C VAL A 235 7.39 -8.43 -26.41
N LYS A 236 6.52 -7.66 -27.07
CA LYS A 236 6.94 -6.53 -27.92
C LYS A 236 6.39 -5.23 -27.34
N PRO A 237 7.15 -4.13 -27.36
CA PRO A 237 6.65 -2.84 -26.95
C PRO A 237 5.53 -2.39 -27.90
N GLY A 238 4.55 -1.66 -27.35
CA GLY A 238 3.45 -1.16 -28.12
C GLY A 238 2.18 -0.90 -27.32
N ARG A 239 1.10 -0.57 -28.04
CA ARG A 239 -0.23 -0.36 -27.49
C ARG A 239 -1.16 -1.45 -27.99
N TYR A 240 -1.84 -2.13 -27.10
CA TYR A 240 -2.74 -3.23 -27.42
C TYR A 240 -4.13 -2.95 -26.83
N PRO A 241 -5.23 -3.13 -27.60
CA PRO A 241 -6.57 -2.87 -27.05
C PRO A 241 -6.88 -3.83 -25.90
N ILE A 242 -7.45 -3.31 -24.81
CA ILE A 242 -7.91 -4.12 -23.69
C ILE A 242 -9.05 -5.05 -24.15
N TRP A 243 -9.13 -6.23 -23.53
CA TRP A 243 -9.99 -7.36 -23.92
C TRP A 243 -9.81 -7.81 -25.38
N GLY A 244 -8.70 -7.39 -26.02
CA GLY A 244 -8.29 -7.94 -27.32
C GLY A 244 -7.47 -9.23 -27.17
N PRO A 245 -7.15 -9.94 -28.29
CA PRO A 245 -6.47 -11.24 -28.21
C PRO A 245 -5.08 -11.20 -27.58
N TYR A 246 -4.35 -10.10 -27.72
CA TYR A 246 -3.04 -9.94 -27.09
C TYR A 246 -3.17 -9.71 -25.60
N PHE A 247 -4.09 -8.81 -25.19
CA PHE A 247 -4.40 -8.54 -23.79
C PHE A 247 -4.80 -9.83 -23.04
N LEU A 248 -5.66 -10.67 -23.62
CA LEU A 248 -6.12 -11.91 -23.01
C LEU A 248 -4.98 -12.91 -22.78
N ARG A 249 -4.03 -13.02 -23.72
CA ARG A 249 -2.83 -13.85 -23.54
C ARG A 249 -1.90 -13.28 -22.49
N TRP A 250 -1.72 -11.95 -22.49
CA TRP A 250 -0.92 -11.26 -21.49
C TRP A 250 -1.53 -11.44 -20.09
N TRP A 251 -2.82 -11.14 -19.93
CA TRP A 251 -3.52 -11.33 -18.67
C TRP A 251 -3.42 -12.76 -18.13
N PHE A 252 -3.59 -13.76 -18.99
CA PHE A 252 -3.49 -15.17 -18.58
C PHE A 252 -2.10 -15.52 -18.04
N VAL A 253 -1.03 -15.07 -18.71
CA VAL A 253 0.34 -15.29 -18.27
C VAL A 253 0.61 -14.58 -16.95
N GLU A 254 0.12 -13.34 -16.76
CA GLU A 254 0.25 -12.61 -15.51
C GLU A 254 -0.54 -13.28 -14.38
N ALA A 255 -1.75 -13.74 -14.62
CA ALA A 255 -2.54 -14.46 -13.64
C ALA A 255 -1.85 -15.76 -13.18
N VAL A 256 -1.27 -16.54 -14.12
CA VAL A 256 -0.48 -17.75 -13.79
C VAL A 256 0.79 -17.39 -13.02
N ARG A 257 1.49 -16.32 -13.41
CA ARG A 257 2.68 -15.83 -12.70
C ARG A 257 2.36 -15.41 -11.27
N GLY A 258 1.26 -14.69 -11.06
CA GLY A 258 0.83 -14.24 -9.73
C GLY A 258 0.52 -15.37 -8.76
N ILE A 259 0.20 -16.58 -9.25
CA ILE A 259 -0.02 -17.76 -8.40
C ILE A 259 1.28 -18.31 -7.82
N VAL A 260 2.40 -18.19 -8.56
CA VAL A 260 3.68 -18.72 -8.11
C VAL A 260 4.31 -17.74 -7.12
N PRO A 261 4.57 -18.15 -5.86
CA PRO A 261 5.08 -17.23 -4.84
C PRO A 261 6.56 -16.89 -5.09
N THR A 262 6.82 -16.04 -6.09
CA THR A 262 8.15 -15.56 -6.46
C THR A 262 8.76 -14.64 -5.41
N ASN A 263 7.96 -14.09 -4.48
CA ASN A 263 8.41 -13.36 -3.31
C ASN A 263 9.38 -14.16 -2.44
N TYR A 264 9.29 -15.52 -2.42
CA TYR A 264 10.28 -16.36 -1.73
C TYR A 264 11.67 -16.32 -2.36
N LEU A 265 11.77 -15.95 -3.63
CA LEU A 265 13.05 -15.85 -4.35
C LEU A 265 13.73 -14.48 -4.15
N THR A 266 13.01 -13.47 -3.65
CA THR A 266 13.52 -12.11 -3.54
C THR A 266 14.76 -12.02 -2.66
N GLY A 267 15.71 -11.18 -3.05
CA GLY A 267 16.99 -11.06 -2.37
C GLY A 267 17.97 -12.23 -2.60
N THR A 268 17.64 -13.16 -3.51
CA THR A 268 18.48 -14.32 -3.83
C THR A 268 18.92 -14.35 -5.31
N PRO A 269 20.01 -15.03 -5.65
CA PRO A 269 20.41 -15.25 -7.04
C PRO A 269 19.41 -16.07 -7.86
N LEU A 270 18.50 -16.80 -7.20
CA LEU A 270 17.50 -17.64 -7.87
C LEU A 270 16.47 -16.79 -8.62
N LEU A 271 16.10 -15.64 -8.07
CA LEU A 271 15.21 -14.70 -8.75
C LEU A 271 15.83 -14.20 -10.06
N ASN A 272 17.13 -13.89 -10.07
CA ASN A 272 17.83 -13.48 -11.28
C ASN A 272 17.79 -14.57 -12.37
N TRP A 273 17.91 -15.85 -11.98
CA TRP A 273 17.79 -16.96 -12.91
C TRP A 273 16.37 -17.10 -13.46
N TYR A 274 15.38 -17.00 -12.58
CA TYR A 274 13.98 -17.01 -12.99
C TYR A 274 13.69 -15.92 -14.02
N TYR A 275 14.13 -14.67 -13.76
CA TYR A 275 13.96 -13.55 -14.69
C TYR A 275 14.66 -13.78 -16.03
N ARG A 276 15.89 -14.31 -16.01
CA ARG A 276 16.59 -14.65 -17.26
C ARG A 276 15.86 -15.72 -18.06
N LEU A 277 15.32 -16.75 -17.41
CA LEU A 277 14.54 -17.81 -18.07
C LEU A 277 13.20 -17.27 -18.61
N MET A 278 12.62 -16.27 -17.97
CA MET A 278 11.45 -15.55 -18.43
C MET A 278 11.76 -14.59 -19.60
N GLY A 279 13.04 -14.30 -19.90
CA GLY A 279 13.46 -13.50 -21.05
C GLY A 279 14.18 -12.19 -20.72
N ALA A 280 14.32 -11.81 -19.45
CA ALA A 280 14.99 -10.58 -19.02
C ALA A 280 16.51 -10.66 -19.21
N LYS A 281 17.12 -9.51 -19.46
CA LYS A 281 18.58 -9.35 -19.53
C LYS A 281 19.09 -8.86 -18.18
N ILE A 282 19.47 -9.79 -17.30
CA ILE A 282 19.98 -9.46 -15.96
C ILE A 282 21.50 -9.69 -15.91
N GLY A 283 22.23 -8.68 -15.50
CA GLY A 283 23.69 -8.70 -15.35
C GLY A 283 24.18 -9.60 -14.20
N GLU A 284 25.48 -9.55 -13.94
CA GLU A 284 26.09 -10.25 -12.81
C GLU A 284 25.92 -9.48 -11.50
N ASN A 285 25.80 -10.18 -10.37
CA ASN A 285 25.65 -9.62 -9.01
C ASN A 285 24.50 -8.63 -8.81
N VAL A 286 23.47 -8.71 -9.64
CA VAL A 286 22.27 -7.90 -9.44
C VAL A 286 21.54 -8.39 -8.19
N TYR A 287 21.16 -7.44 -7.33
CA TYR A 287 20.30 -7.70 -6.18
C TYR A 287 18.87 -7.26 -6.50
N LEU A 288 17.92 -8.18 -6.45
CA LEU A 288 16.49 -7.91 -6.63
C LEU A 288 15.80 -8.06 -5.28
N GLY A 289 15.46 -6.94 -4.64
CA GLY A 289 14.76 -6.92 -3.35
C GLY A 289 13.25 -7.11 -3.45
N ASN A 290 12.72 -7.15 -4.67
CA ASN A 290 11.31 -7.42 -4.97
C ASN A 290 11.17 -8.24 -6.25
N ASP A 291 10.03 -8.90 -6.44
CA ASP A 291 9.65 -9.66 -7.63
C ASP A 291 8.69 -8.90 -8.57
N GLY A 292 8.50 -7.60 -8.31
CA GLY A 292 7.58 -6.70 -9.02
C GLY A 292 8.01 -6.37 -10.44
N GLY A 293 7.91 -7.32 -11.36
CA GLY A 293 8.20 -7.04 -12.76
C GLY A 293 7.45 -7.94 -13.72
N ALA A 294 6.66 -7.36 -14.60
CA ALA A 294 5.80 -8.09 -15.51
C ALA A 294 6.37 -8.30 -16.91
N ILE A 295 7.35 -7.50 -17.37
CA ILE A 295 7.74 -7.47 -18.78
C ILE A 295 9.19 -7.90 -18.94
N PHE A 296 9.41 -9.18 -18.73
CA PHE A 296 10.76 -9.77 -18.70
C PHE A 296 11.58 -9.53 -19.97
N ASP A 297 11.00 -9.72 -21.17
CA ASP A 297 11.74 -9.54 -22.44
C ASP A 297 12.20 -8.10 -22.68
N LEU A 298 11.55 -7.13 -22.05
CA LEU A 298 11.82 -5.71 -22.20
C LEU A 298 12.57 -5.12 -20.99
N LEU A 299 12.92 -5.96 -20.01
CA LEU A 299 13.68 -5.57 -18.85
C LEU A 299 15.16 -5.87 -19.04
N SER A 300 16.01 -4.83 -18.90
CA SER A 300 17.46 -4.96 -18.94
C SER A 300 18.07 -4.31 -17.71
N ILE A 301 18.86 -5.05 -16.92
CA ILE A 301 19.54 -4.57 -15.71
C ILE A 301 21.02 -4.90 -15.80
N GLY A 302 21.87 -3.88 -15.71
CA GLY A 302 23.32 -4.00 -15.75
C GLY A 302 23.94 -4.60 -14.47
N ASP A 303 25.23 -4.92 -14.57
CA ASP A 303 25.98 -5.58 -13.49
C ASP A 303 26.03 -4.73 -12.21
N ASP A 304 26.07 -5.40 -11.05
CA ASP A 304 26.20 -4.83 -9.71
C ASP A 304 25.11 -3.83 -9.32
N SER A 305 23.98 -3.81 -10.03
CA SER A 305 22.85 -2.96 -9.70
C SER A 305 22.02 -3.55 -8.56
N CYS A 306 21.47 -2.67 -7.72
CA CYS A 306 20.72 -3.05 -6.52
C CYS A 306 19.33 -2.42 -6.54
N LEU A 307 18.31 -3.25 -6.37
CA LEU A 307 16.91 -2.85 -6.27
C LEU A 307 16.42 -3.10 -4.85
N GLY A 308 15.92 -2.04 -4.22
CA GLY A 308 15.40 -2.07 -2.86
C GLY A 308 14.14 -2.90 -2.70
N ALA A 309 13.73 -3.09 -1.47
CA ALA A 309 12.50 -3.76 -1.14
C ALA A 309 11.29 -3.00 -1.72
N ASP A 310 10.27 -3.72 -2.17
CA ASP A 310 9.04 -3.14 -2.69
C ASP A 310 9.24 -2.16 -3.88
N SER A 311 10.36 -2.29 -4.61
CA SER A 311 10.57 -1.51 -5.84
C SER A 311 9.89 -2.20 -7.02
N HIS A 312 9.16 -1.45 -7.85
CA HIS A 312 8.34 -2.02 -8.92
C HIS A 312 8.74 -1.53 -10.31
N PHE A 313 8.62 -2.44 -11.27
CA PHE A 313 8.75 -2.15 -12.69
C PHE A 313 7.38 -2.15 -13.35
N THR A 314 6.76 -1.00 -13.53
CA THR A 314 5.50 -0.87 -14.25
C THR A 314 5.74 -0.79 -15.75
N GLY A 315 6.39 -1.81 -16.28
CA GLY A 315 6.63 -1.89 -17.73
C GLY A 315 5.35 -2.06 -18.56
N SER A 316 4.19 -2.26 -17.92
CA SER A 316 2.85 -2.25 -18.52
C SER A 316 1.90 -1.42 -17.69
N THR A 317 1.01 -0.68 -18.35
CA THR A 317 -0.08 0.06 -17.71
C THR A 317 -1.32 0.03 -18.60
N VAL A 318 -2.50 0.05 -18.00
CA VAL A 318 -3.77 0.14 -18.70
C VAL A 318 -4.31 1.55 -18.59
N ALA A 319 -4.38 2.26 -19.70
CA ALA A 319 -4.88 3.63 -19.80
C ALA A 319 -5.64 3.84 -21.11
N ASP A 320 -6.69 4.66 -21.07
CA ASP A 320 -7.48 5.06 -22.23
C ASP A 320 -7.95 3.89 -23.14
N GLY A 321 -8.22 2.74 -22.54
CA GLY A 321 -8.63 1.53 -23.27
C GLY A 321 -7.50 0.75 -23.92
N TRP A 322 -6.26 1.11 -23.65
CA TRP A 322 -5.06 0.46 -24.17
C TRP A 322 -4.25 -0.20 -23.03
N LEU A 323 -3.73 -1.39 -23.28
CA LEU A 323 -2.58 -1.94 -22.57
C LEU A 323 -1.32 -1.39 -23.23
N ILE A 324 -0.58 -0.60 -22.52
CA ILE A 324 0.65 0.05 -22.96
C ILE A 324 1.83 -0.71 -22.41
N ILE A 325 2.76 -1.12 -23.26
CA ILE A 325 3.94 -1.92 -22.90
C ILE A 325 5.19 -1.22 -23.43
N GLY A 326 6.18 -1.00 -22.56
CA GLY A 326 7.44 -0.36 -22.92
C GLY A 326 8.66 -0.97 -22.24
N PRO A 327 9.88 -0.80 -22.82
CA PRO A 327 11.11 -1.29 -22.24
C PRO A 327 11.52 -0.51 -20.99
N ILE A 328 12.26 -1.19 -20.09
CA ILE A 328 12.93 -0.60 -18.95
C ILE A 328 14.40 -0.98 -19.02
N GLU A 329 15.29 0.01 -19.10
CA GLU A 329 16.72 -0.18 -19.21
C GLU A 329 17.44 0.41 -18.00
N ILE A 330 18.10 -0.41 -17.21
CA ILE A 330 18.88 -0.02 -16.03
C ILE A 330 20.35 -0.33 -16.30
N GLY A 331 21.20 0.68 -16.17
CA GLY A 331 22.65 0.58 -16.35
C GLY A 331 23.34 -0.23 -15.25
N LYS A 332 24.66 -0.15 -15.21
CA LYS A 332 25.50 -0.85 -14.23
C LYS A 332 25.62 -0.02 -12.94
N ARG A 333 25.75 -0.73 -11.80
CA ARG A 333 25.93 -0.13 -10.47
C ARG A 333 24.87 0.89 -10.10
N CYS A 334 23.66 0.72 -10.69
CA CYS A 334 22.53 1.57 -10.35
C CYS A 334 21.93 1.18 -8.99
N PHE A 335 21.41 2.17 -8.29
CA PHE A 335 20.63 1.98 -7.07
C PHE A 335 19.19 2.40 -7.28
N ILE A 336 18.26 1.54 -6.90
CA ILE A 336 16.83 1.83 -6.89
C ILE A 336 16.35 1.62 -5.47
N GLY A 337 15.76 2.67 -4.89
CA GLY A 337 15.35 2.71 -3.50
C GLY A 337 14.15 1.85 -3.18
N THR A 338 13.82 1.79 -1.90
CA THR A 338 12.64 1.10 -1.39
C THR A 338 11.37 1.79 -1.90
N ARG A 339 10.40 0.99 -2.38
CA ARG A 339 9.14 1.48 -2.93
C ARG A 339 9.31 2.51 -4.06
N ALA A 340 10.42 2.43 -4.78
CA ALA A 340 10.63 3.21 -5.98
C ALA A 340 10.02 2.51 -7.20
N LEU A 341 9.53 3.29 -8.15
CA LEU A 341 8.78 2.80 -9.28
C LEU A 341 9.31 3.34 -10.61
N LEU A 342 9.48 2.46 -11.58
CA LEU A 342 9.91 2.80 -12.93
C LEU A 342 8.80 2.51 -13.93
N GLY A 343 8.35 3.56 -14.63
CA GLY A 343 7.36 3.46 -15.70
C GLY A 343 7.90 2.82 -16.98
N PRO A 344 7.03 2.54 -17.96
CA PRO A 344 7.44 2.01 -19.26
C PRO A 344 8.27 3.03 -20.05
N GLU A 345 9.14 2.53 -20.95
CA GLU A 345 10.02 3.36 -21.78
C GLU A 345 11.03 4.20 -20.99
N THR A 346 11.46 3.72 -19.80
CA THR A 346 12.40 4.44 -18.92
C THR A 346 13.83 3.91 -19.04
N LYS A 347 14.80 4.79 -18.75
CA LYS A 347 16.20 4.45 -18.82
C LYS A 347 17.00 5.06 -17.66
N MET A 348 17.89 4.29 -17.07
CA MET A 348 18.87 4.73 -16.08
C MET A 348 20.28 4.51 -16.58
N GLY A 349 21.11 5.56 -16.59
CA GLY A 349 22.52 5.48 -16.95
C GLY A 349 23.36 4.78 -15.87
N ASP A 350 24.58 4.42 -16.20
CA ASP A 350 25.49 3.75 -15.26
C ASP A 350 25.75 4.64 -14.02
N ASP A 351 25.92 4.02 -12.85
CA ASP A 351 26.15 4.68 -11.57
C ASP A 351 25.06 5.67 -11.12
N SER A 352 23.88 5.64 -11.75
CA SER A 352 22.77 6.49 -11.37
C SER A 352 21.94 5.91 -10.22
N SER A 353 21.20 6.76 -9.52
CA SER A 353 20.33 6.33 -8.43
C SER A 353 18.96 6.98 -8.49
N LEU A 354 17.94 6.17 -8.21
CA LEU A 354 16.57 6.57 -7.93
C LEU A 354 16.29 6.26 -6.46
N GLU A 355 16.05 7.29 -5.66
CA GLU A 355 15.93 7.14 -4.20
C GLU A 355 14.59 6.54 -3.76
N ASP A 356 14.46 6.30 -2.44
CA ASP A 356 13.28 5.73 -1.83
C ASP A 356 12.00 6.53 -2.18
N LEU A 357 10.89 5.83 -2.35
CA LEU A 357 9.56 6.40 -2.61
C LEU A 357 9.59 7.41 -3.78
N SER A 358 10.25 7.03 -4.88
CA SER A 358 10.44 7.87 -6.06
C SER A 358 9.87 7.21 -7.31
N PHE A 359 9.32 8.02 -8.20
CA PHE A 359 8.71 7.55 -9.44
C PHE A 359 9.41 8.15 -10.66
N LEU A 360 9.92 7.30 -11.53
CA LEU A 360 10.44 7.69 -12.84
C LEU A 360 9.34 7.52 -13.89
N PRO A 361 8.70 8.62 -14.36
CA PRO A 361 7.58 8.54 -15.27
C PRO A 361 7.96 7.98 -16.64
N ARG A 362 6.94 7.54 -17.38
CA ARG A 362 7.08 7.02 -18.73
C ARG A 362 7.93 7.93 -19.64
N GLY A 363 8.86 7.33 -20.40
CA GLY A 363 9.71 8.03 -21.35
C GLY A 363 10.84 8.84 -20.77
N ASN A 364 10.95 8.92 -19.43
CA ASN A 364 12.01 9.69 -18.76
C ASN A 364 13.30 8.87 -18.63
N SER A 365 14.42 9.59 -18.54
CA SER A 365 15.73 8.97 -18.36
C SER A 365 16.52 9.68 -17.27
N ILE A 366 17.25 8.89 -16.47
CA ILE A 366 18.23 9.40 -15.51
C ILE A 366 19.62 9.30 -16.16
N PRO A 367 20.34 10.42 -16.32
CA PRO A 367 21.71 10.40 -16.82
C PRO A 367 22.66 9.58 -15.93
N ALA A 368 23.80 9.17 -16.47
CA ALA A 368 24.82 8.47 -15.73
C ALA A 368 25.32 9.31 -14.55
N THR A 369 25.58 8.66 -13.39
CA THR A 369 26.08 9.26 -12.15
C THR A 369 25.15 10.23 -11.44
N GLU A 370 23.97 10.47 -11.98
CA GLU A 370 22.99 11.35 -11.34
C GLU A 370 22.13 10.62 -10.30
N ARG A 371 21.71 11.39 -9.32
CA ARG A 371 20.78 10.98 -8.28
C ARG A 371 19.45 11.71 -8.45
N TRP A 372 18.37 10.93 -8.46
CA TRP A 372 17.03 11.46 -8.63
C TRP A 372 16.13 11.03 -7.48
N ARG A 373 15.22 11.91 -7.07
CA ARG A 373 14.29 11.70 -5.96
C ARG A 373 12.94 12.30 -6.25
N GLY A 374 11.92 11.75 -5.61
CA GLY A 374 10.56 12.28 -5.56
C GLY A 374 9.61 11.63 -6.55
N SER A 375 8.34 11.97 -6.45
CA SER A 375 7.30 11.56 -7.37
C SER A 375 6.62 12.80 -7.96
N PRO A 376 6.75 13.05 -9.29
CA PRO A 376 7.74 12.47 -10.21
C PRO A 376 9.18 12.79 -9.82
N ALA A 377 10.10 11.90 -10.18
CA ALA A 377 11.51 12.05 -9.81
C ALA A 377 12.16 13.20 -10.57
N HIS A 378 13.03 13.93 -9.88
CA HIS A 378 13.86 15.00 -10.42
C HIS A 378 15.25 14.95 -9.79
N HIS A 379 16.19 15.64 -10.41
CA HIS A 379 17.59 15.68 -9.97
C HIS A 379 17.69 16.16 -8.52
N ASP A 380 18.47 15.43 -7.71
CA ASP A 380 18.71 15.72 -6.30
C ASP A 380 20.17 16.21 -6.11
N GLU A 381 20.34 17.48 -5.74
CA GLU A 381 21.65 18.09 -5.51
C GLU A 381 22.29 17.65 -4.18
N ILE A 382 21.53 17.00 -3.29
CA ILE A 382 22.04 16.58 -1.98
C ILE A 382 23.00 15.41 -2.17
N PRO A 383 24.27 15.51 -1.71
CA PRO A 383 25.21 14.40 -1.79
C PRO A 383 24.64 13.17 -1.08
N GLY A 384 24.54 12.04 -1.78
CA GLY A 384 24.09 10.79 -1.19
C GLY A 384 25.05 10.28 -0.11
N GLU A 385 24.57 9.36 0.72
CA GLU A 385 25.43 8.57 1.62
C GLU A 385 26.41 7.72 0.79
N SER A 386 27.48 8.34 0.28
CA SER A 386 28.52 7.69 -0.53
C SER A 386 29.45 6.77 0.26
N ASN A 387 29.20 6.58 1.56
CA ASN A 387 30.08 5.85 2.48
C ASN A 387 29.71 4.38 2.71
N ILE A 388 28.92 3.74 1.84
CA ILE A 388 28.75 2.29 1.94
C ILE A 388 29.96 1.63 1.28
N PRO A 389 30.82 0.92 2.05
CA PRO A 389 32.03 0.32 1.50
C PRO A 389 31.68 -0.70 0.42
N SER A 390 32.37 -0.63 -0.72
CA SER A 390 32.28 -1.69 -1.73
C SER A 390 33.06 -2.90 -1.25
N LEU A 391 32.38 -4.07 -1.21
CA LEU A 391 33.04 -5.33 -0.89
C LEU A 391 33.55 -6.01 -2.15
N GLU A 392 34.66 -6.73 -2.00
CA GLU A 392 35.14 -7.60 -3.07
C GLU A 392 34.07 -8.62 -3.48
N ARG A 393 33.96 -8.84 -4.78
CA ARG A 393 33.01 -9.81 -5.33
C ARG A 393 33.32 -11.20 -4.78
N PRO A 394 32.33 -11.94 -4.27
CA PRO A 394 32.54 -13.29 -3.81
C PRO A 394 32.95 -14.21 -4.97
N ASN A 395 33.81 -15.17 -4.71
CA ASN A 395 34.22 -16.14 -5.72
C ASN A 395 33.02 -16.99 -6.21
N LYS A 396 33.14 -17.58 -7.40
CA LYS A 396 32.06 -18.36 -8.03
C LYS A 396 31.58 -19.54 -7.18
N ILE A 397 32.50 -20.20 -6.46
CA ILE A 397 32.19 -21.35 -5.59
C ILE A 397 31.33 -20.90 -4.41
N ARG A 398 31.66 -19.79 -3.77
CA ARG A 398 30.88 -19.20 -2.66
C ARG A 398 29.48 -18.80 -3.13
N ARG A 399 29.37 -18.14 -4.29
CA ARG A 399 28.08 -17.77 -4.91
C ARG A 399 27.22 -19.01 -5.18
N PHE A 400 27.80 -20.06 -5.74
CA PHE A 400 27.10 -21.32 -6.01
C PHE A 400 26.63 -21.99 -4.72
N GLY A 401 27.50 -22.09 -3.69
CA GLY A 401 27.15 -22.67 -2.40
C GLY A 401 26.00 -21.93 -1.70
N TYR A 402 26.02 -20.59 -1.67
CA TYR A 402 24.89 -19.81 -1.16
C TYR A 402 23.66 -19.94 -2.05
N GLY A 403 23.81 -20.02 -3.37
CA GLY A 403 22.68 -20.30 -4.29
C GLY A 403 21.96 -21.59 -3.95
N LEU A 404 22.71 -22.68 -3.68
CA LEU A 404 22.13 -23.95 -3.25
C LEU A 404 21.46 -23.85 -1.87
N LEU A 405 22.09 -23.13 -0.94
CA LEU A 405 21.51 -22.91 0.40
C LEU A 405 20.19 -22.13 0.33
N PHE A 406 20.12 -21.08 -0.51
CA PHE A 406 18.87 -20.37 -0.77
C PHE A 406 17.84 -21.28 -1.42
N ALA A 407 18.20 -22.15 -2.36
CA ALA A 407 17.26 -23.08 -2.98
C ALA A 407 16.62 -24.02 -1.96
N VAL A 408 17.41 -24.54 -1.02
CA VAL A 408 16.89 -25.33 0.10
C VAL A 408 15.94 -24.50 0.96
N GLY A 409 16.33 -23.28 1.33
CA GLY A 409 15.49 -22.37 2.11
C GLY A 409 14.13 -22.08 1.43
N VAL A 410 14.15 -21.81 0.13
CA VAL A 410 12.94 -21.53 -0.66
C VAL A 410 11.97 -22.71 -0.66
N VAL A 411 12.46 -23.93 -0.78
CA VAL A 411 11.62 -25.15 -0.76
C VAL A 411 11.00 -25.38 0.64
N ILE A 412 11.60 -24.87 1.69
CA ILE A 412 11.08 -25.01 3.07
C ILE A 412 9.89 -24.08 3.32
N PHE A 413 9.81 -22.90 2.71
CA PHE A 413 8.74 -21.92 3.03
C PHE A 413 7.31 -22.46 2.89
N PRO A 414 6.92 -23.16 1.81
CA PRO A 414 5.58 -23.72 1.72
C PRO A 414 5.26 -24.76 2.80
N LEU A 415 6.30 -25.37 3.41
CA LEU A 415 6.13 -26.36 4.45
C LEU A 415 5.86 -25.77 5.83
N LEU A 416 6.27 -24.51 6.08
CA LEU A 416 6.10 -23.85 7.38
C LEU A 416 4.60 -23.74 7.78
N PRO A 417 3.71 -23.15 6.98
CA PRO A 417 2.29 -23.12 7.33
C PRO A 417 1.69 -24.51 7.49
N MET A 418 2.16 -25.48 6.69
CA MET A 418 1.71 -26.86 6.77
C MET A 418 2.10 -27.53 8.08
N ALA A 419 3.29 -27.27 8.59
CA ALA A 419 3.75 -27.80 9.89
C ALA A 419 2.84 -27.34 11.03
N ALA A 420 2.44 -26.07 11.05
CA ALA A 420 1.52 -25.52 12.02
C ALA A 420 0.07 -26.00 11.82
N PHE A 421 -0.33 -26.26 10.58
CA PHE A 421 -1.68 -26.69 10.21
C PHE A 421 -1.91 -28.20 10.42
N PHE A 422 -0.86 -29.01 10.26
CA PHE A 422 -0.93 -30.47 10.25
C PHE A 422 -1.59 -31.09 11.50
N PRO A 423 -1.28 -30.69 12.75
CA PRO A 423 -1.92 -31.27 13.92
C PRO A 423 -3.44 -31.13 13.92
N GLY A 424 -3.92 -29.95 13.48
CA GLY A 424 -5.36 -29.69 13.34
C GLY A 424 -6.01 -30.55 12.25
N MET A 425 -5.33 -30.73 11.12
CA MET A 425 -5.83 -31.55 10.01
C MET A 425 -5.91 -33.03 10.41
N VAL A 426 -4.92 -33.54 11.12
CA VAL A 426 -4.94 -34.94 11.64
C VAL A 426 -6.12 -35.13 12.61
N ALA A 427 -6.35 -34.16 13.52
CA ALA A 427 -7.49 -34.20 14.42
C ALA A 427 -8.83 -34.20 13.65
N MET A 428 -8.95 -33.33 12.63
CA MET A 428 -10.15 -33.26 11.79
C MET A 428 -10.36 -34.54 10.97
N ALA A 429 -9.32 -35.11 10.40
CA ALA A 429 -9.37 -36.36 9.64
C ALA A 429 -9.84 -37.53 10.53
N HIS A 430 -9.35 -37.61 11.77
CA HIS A 430 -9.76 -38.64 12.72
C HIS A 430 -11.23 -38.51 13.12
N LEU A 431 -11.68 -37.27 13.34
CA LEU A 431 -13.09 -37.00 13.64
C LEU A 431 -14.02 -37.27 12.44
N ASN A 432 -13.57 -36.94 11.22
CA ASN A 432 -14.32 -37.20 9.98
C ASN A 432 -14.58 -38.72 9.79
N TYR A 433 -13.60 -39.56 10.13
CA TYR A 433 -13.76 -41.01 10.03
C TYR A 433 -14.83 -41.56 10.99
N GLN A 434 -15.12 -40.85 12.08
CA GLN A 434 -16.10 -41.21 13.10
C GLN A 434 -17.49 -40.63 12.87
N ASP A 435 -17.63 -39.59 12.02
CA ASP A 435 -18.86 -38.82 11.88
C ASP A 435 -19.32 -38.76 10.41
N GLU A 436 -20.38 -39.47 10.09
CA GLU A 436 -20.95 -39.59 8.75
C GLU A 436 -21.56 -38.28 8.20
N TYR A 437 -21.78 -37.24 9.02
CA TYR A 437 -22.57 -36.05 8.65
C TYR A 437 -21.87 -34.72 8.75
N TYR A 438 -20.54 -34.62 8.54
CA TYR A 438 -19.78 -33.37 8.64
C TYR A 438 -19.88 -32.67 10.02
N GLY A 439 -20.38 -33.34 11.08
CA GLY A 439 -20.52 -32.77 12.41
C GLY A 439 -19.19 -32.34 13.02
N TYR A 440 -18.11 -32.99 12.62
CA TYR A 440 -16.75 -32.65 13.01
C TYR A 440 -16.33 -31.21 12.60
N LEU A 441 -16.97 -30.59 11.61
CA LEU A 441 -16.67 -29.22 11.19
C LEU A 441 -16.96 -28.18 12.30
N ILE A 442 -17.75 -28.54 13.32
CA ILE A 442 -17.97 -27.68 14.48
C ILE A 442 -16.67 -27.38 15.25
N TYR A 443 -15.66 -28.24 15.12
CA TYR A 443 -14.35 -28.04 15.74
C TYR A 443 -13.40 -27.14 14.94
N SER A 444 -13.79 -26.70 13.72
CA SER A 444 -12.96 -25.83 12.86
C SER A 444 -12.49 -24.54 13.56
N PRO A 445 -13.27 -23.85 14.41
CA PRO A 445 -12.78 -22.70 15.15
C PRO A 445 -11.64 -23.02 16.13
N LEU A 446 -11.68 -24.21 16.74
CA LEU A 446 -10.60 -24.67 17.64
C LEU A 446 -9.33 -24.98 16.88
N VAL A 447 -9.45 -25.63 15.72
CA VAL A 447 -8.33 -25.90 14.81
C VAL A 447 -7.75 -24.60 14.27
N ALA A 448 -8.58 -23.62 13.89
CA ALA A 448 -8.13 -22.31 13.47
C ALA A 448 -7.35 -21.58 14.58
N LEU A 449 -7.85 -21.60 15.81
CA LEU A 449 -7.16 -21.03 16.95
C LEU A 449 -5.81 -21.72 17.19
N SER A 450 -5.78 -23.05 17.16
CA SER A 450 -4.52 -23.81 17.32
C SER A 450 -3.52 -23.46 16.23
N PHE A 451 -3.96 -23.35 14.99
CA PHE A 451 -3.13 -22.95 13.84
C PHE A 451 -2.51 -21.57 14.03
N VAL A 452 -3.32 -20.55 14.36
CA VAL A 452 -2.81 -19.20 14.59
C VAL A 452 -1.79 -19.14 15.72
N ILE A 453 -2.03 -19.88 16.81
CA ILE A 453 -1.07 -19.97 17.94
C ILE A 453 0.22 -20.68 17.48
N LEU A 454 0.11 -21.83 16.83
CA LEU A 454 1.26 -22.63 16.44
C LEU A 454 2.15 -21.90 15.43
N ILE A 455 1.58 -21.33 14.38
CA ILE A 455 2.37 -20.58 13.39
C ILE A 455 3.01 -19.34 14.02
N SER A 456 2.31 -18.63 14.91
CA SER A 456 2.86 -17.47 15.61
C SER A 456 4.06 -17.86 16.48
N LEU A 457 4.00 -18.99 17.19
CA LEU A 457 5.09 -19.52 18.00
C LEU A 457 6.23 -20.08 17.14
N GLU A 458 5.90 -20.73 16.01
CA GLU A 458 6.87 -21.24 15.04
C GLU A 458 7.74 -20.10 14.50
N ILE A 459 7.14 -18.98 14.07
CA ILE A 459 7.85 -17.82 13.58
C ILE A 459 8.79 -17.25 14.68
N VAL A 460 8.31 -17.14 15.92
CA VAL A 460 9.15 -16.71 17.06
C VAL A 460 10.30 -17.67 17.27
N ALA A 461 10.04 -18.98 17.24
CA ALA A 461 11.07 -20.01 17.40
C ALA A 461 12.13 -19.95 16.28
N ILE A 462 11.70 -19.86 15.03
CA ILE A 462 12.58 -19.70 13.85
C ILE A 462 13.47 -18.47 14.02
N LYS A 463 12.90 -17.33 14.38
CA LYS A 463 13.65 -16.09 14.62
C LYS A 463 14.74 -16.28 15.67
N TRP A 464 14.41 -16.84 16.81
CA TRP A 464 15.38 -16.98 17.90
C TRP A 464 16.40 -18.11 17.68
N LEU A 465 16.01 -19.21 17.07
CA LEU A 465 16.90 -20.35 16.81
C LEU A 465 17.89 -20.08 15.66
N LEU A 466 17.41 -19.43 14.58
CA LEU A 466 18.26 -19.22 13.42
C LEU A 466 19.05 -17.91 13.49
N LEU A 467 18.40 -16.80 13.85
CA LEU A 467 18.99 -15.49 13.73
C LEU A 467 19.45 -14.90 15.08
N GLY A 468 18.73 -15.21 16.18
CA GLY A 468 18.99 -14.64 17.47
C GLY A 468 18.75 -13.12 17.49
N ARG A 469 19.58 -12.37 18.24
CA ARG A 469 19.46 -10.91 18.34
C ARG A 469 20.22 -10.21 17.24
N VAL A 470 19.52 -9.44 16.43
CA VAL A 470 20.10 -8.58 15.38
C VAL A 470 20.67 -7.31 15.99
N ARG A 471 21.84 -6.90 15.52
CA ARG A 471 22.47 -5.62 15.92
C ARG A 471 22.60 -4.71 14.70
N PRO A 472 22.55 -3.38 14.90
CA PRO A 472 22.88 -2.43 13.85
C PRO A 472 24.25 -2.69 13.26
N GLY A 473 24.37 -2.56 11.95
CA GLY A 473 25.65 -2.76 11.26
C GLY A 473 25.49 -3.00 9.76
N SER A 474 26.61 -3.23 9.11
CA SER A 474 26.69 -3.51 7.67
C SER A 474 27.20 -4.93 7.48
N TYR A 475 26.46 -5.74 6.75
CA TYR A 475 26.70 -7.17 6.60
C TYR A 475 26.82 -7.57 5.13
N PRO A 476 27.78 -8.44 4.74
CA PRO A 476 27.92 -8.91 3.37
C PRO A 476 26.76 -9.81 2.93
N LEU A 477 26.31 -9.67 1.67
CA LEU A 477 25.21 -10.48 1.09
C LEU A 477 25.51 -11.99 1.09
N TYR A 478 26.72 -12.39 0.74
CA TYR A 478 27.08 -13.81 0.69
C TYR A 478 27.78 -14.24 1.99
N HIS A 479 27.04 -14.10 3.11
CA HIS A 479 27.50 -14.48 4.44
C HIS A 479 26.41 -15.22 5.21
N SER A 480 26.77 -16.06 6.18
CA SER A 480 25.82 -16.86 6.96
C SER A 480 24.78 -15.99 7.71
N PHE A 481 25.16 -14.79 8.14
CA PHE A 481 24.24 -13.85 8.77
C PHE A 481 23.14 -13.42 7.78
N TYR A 482 23.53 -13.06 6.53
CA TYR A 482 22.54 -12.62 5.54
C TYR A 482 21.55 -13.76 5.20
N PHE A 483 22.02 -15.00 4.99
CA PHE A 483 21.12 -16.12 4.74
C PHE A 483 20.09 -16.29 5.88
N ARG A 484 20.55 -16.27 7.14
CA ARG A 484 19.67 -16.39 8.31
C ARG A 484 18.69 -15.23 8.43
N LYS A 485 19.18 -13.99 8.18
CA LYS A 485 18.36 -12.79 8.19
C LYS A 485 17.30 -12.87 7.08
N TRP A 486 17.70 -13.20 5.85
CA TRP A 486 16.81 -13.38 4.72
C TRP A 486 15.73 -14.43 5.02
N PHE A 487 16.09 -15.56 5.59
CA PHE A 487 15.12 -16.61 5.91
C PHE A 487 14.09 -16.12 6.93
N VAL A 488 14.52 -15.43 7.99
CA VAL A 488 13.63 -14.86 9.00
C VAL A 488 12.77 -13.75 8.43
N ASP A 489 13.32 -12.87 7.59
CA ASP A 489 12.55 -11.81 6.94
C ASP A 489 11.44 -12.39 6.06
N ARG A 490 11.76 -13.39 5.21
CA ARG A 490 10.74 -14.08 4.40
C ARG A 490 9.70 -14.80 5.26
N THR A 491 10.09 -15.33 6.42
CA THR A 491 9.13 -15.93 7.37
C THR A 491 8.22 -14.86 8.00
N LEU A 492 8.73 -13.66 8.27
CA LEU A 492 7.92 -12.54 8.74
C LEU A 492 6.99 -12.02 7.66
N ASP A 493 7.43 -11.96 6.40
CA ASP A 493 6.56 -11.58 5.27
C ASP A 493 5.46 -12.62 5.09
N LEU A 494 5.78 -13.92 5.17
CA LEU A 494 4.78 -14.99 5.16
C LEU A 494 3.73 -14.82 6.27
N SER A 495 4.08 -14.21 7.41
CA SER A 495 3.11 -13.96 8.48
C SER A 495 2.03 -12.95 8.10
N LEU A 496 2.34 -11.99 7.22
CA LEU A 496 1.33 -11.06 6.70
C LEU A 496 0.28 -11.79 5.87
N ASP A 497 0.72 -12.76 5.06
CA ASP A 497 -0.17 -13.54 4.19
C ASP A 497 -1.01 -14.56 4.98
N VAL A 498 -0.41 -15.22 6.00
CA VAL A 498 -1.01 -16.38 6.68
C VAL A 498 -1.80 -16.00 7.93
N ILE A 499 -1.29 -15.05 8.72
CA ILE A 499 -1.92 -14.55 9.94
C ILE A 499 -2.17 -13.04 9.89
N GLY A 500 -2.44 -12.52 8.69
CA GLY A 500 -2.79 -11.11 8.46
C GLY A 500 -3.81 -10.55 9.45
N PRO A 501 -4.90 -11.27 9.82
CA PRO A 501 -5.86 -10.79 10.80
C PRO A 501 -5.32 -10.51 12.22
N LEU A 502 -4.12 -11.02 12.57
CA LEU A 502 -3.42 -10.67 13.81
C LEU A 502 -2.91 -9.23 13.80
N TYR A 503 -2.54 -8.74 12.61
CA TYR A 503 -2.12 -7.36 12.42
C TYR A 503 -3.28 -6.39 12.67
N SER A 504 -2.97 -5.16 13.03
CA SER A 504 -3.96 -4.15 13.45
C SER A 504 -4.80 -4.54 14.67
N THR A 505 -4.31 -5.47 15.52
CA THR A 505 -4.97 -5.89 16.76
C THR A 505 -4.14 -5.62 18.00
N LEU A 506 -4.77 -5.67 19.16
CA LEU A 506 -4.07 -5.57 20.44
C LEU A 506 -3.14 -6.76 20.71
N TYR A 507 -3.34 -7.89 20.03
CA TYR A 507 -2.50 -9.10 20.14
C TYR A 507 -1.16 -8.95 19.39
N LEU A 508 -1.04 -8.02 18.44
CA LEU A 508 0.18 -7.83 17.66
C LEU A 508 1.34 -7.31 18.51
N ALA A 509 1.10 -6.33 19.37
CA ALA A 509 2.17 -5.72 20.19
C ALA A 509 2.87 -6.74 21.14
N PRO A 510 2.16 -7.63 21.85
CA PRO A 510 2.79 -8.74 22.57
C PRO A 510 3.64 -9.64 21.65
N TRP A 511 3.13 -10.00 20.48
CA TRP A 511 3.85 -10.87 19.54
C TRP A 511 5.13 -10.20 19.01
N TYR A 512 5.10 -8.92 18.66
CA TYR A 512 6.32 -8.19 18.27
C TYR A 512 7.34 -8.09 19.41
N ARG A 513 6.89 -7.98 20.67
CA ARG A 513 7.81 -8.04 21.84
C ARG A 513 8.46 -9.42 21.96
N MET A 514 7.74 -10.51 21.70
CA MET A 514 8.32 -11.86 21.66
C MET A 514 9.36 -12.00 20.54
N LEU A 515 9.20 -11.30 19.41
CA LEU A 515 10.18 -11.23 18.32
C LEU A 515 11.39 -10.34 18.65
N GLY A 516 11.36 -9.54 19.71
CA GLY A 516 12.48 -8.69 20.17
C GLY A 516 12.26 -7.18 20.04
N ALA A 517 11.11 -6.72 19.50
CA ALA A 517 10.82 -5.31 19.37
C ALA A 517 10.47 -4.64 20.70
N THR A 518 10.80 -3.36 20.85
CA THR A 518 10.43 -2.54 21.99
C THR A 518 9.17 -1.74 21.67
N ILE A 519 8.02 -2.23 22.11
CA ILE A 519 6.73 -1.59 21.86
C ILE A 519 6.17 -0.99 23.15
N GLY A 520 5.87 0.32 23.13
CA GLY A 520 5.30 1.08 24.25
C GLY A 520 3.85 0.66 24.56
N ARG A 521 3.35 1.17 25.70
CA ARG A 521 1.95 0.93 26.11
C ARG A 521 1.01 1.68 25.17
N ARG A 522 -0.12 1.04 24.78
CA ARG A 522 -1.14 1.64 23.90
C ARG A 522 -0.60 2.14 22.56
N ALA A 523 0.55 1.61 22.13
CA ALA A 523 0.97 1.77 20.76
C ALA A 523 0.10 0.86 19.87
N GLU A 524 -0.41 1.42 18.80
CA GLU A 524 -1.20 0.73 17.76
C GLU A 524 -0.30 0.52 16.54
N ILE A 525 -0.31 -0.68 16.00
CA ILE A 525 0.46 -1.03 14.81
C ILE A 525 -0.49 -1.77 13.89
N SER A 526 -0.70 -1.21 12.71
CA SER A 526 -1.49 -1.87 11.67
C SER A 526 -0.61 -2.82 10.86
N THR A 527 -0.72 -2.87 9.56
CA THR A 527 0.12 -3.71 8.71
C THR A 527 1.47 -3.01 8.48
N ALA A 528 2.53 -3.49 9.13
CA ALA A 528 3.88 -2.96 8.96
C ALA A 528 4.76 -3.99 8.25
N SER A 529 5.44 -3.57 7.17
CA SER A 529 6.33 -4.42 6.36
C SER A 529 7.81 -4.13 6.63
N PHE A 530 8.67 -5.08 6.23
CA PHE A 530 10.14 -4.98 6.26
C PHE A 530 10.73 -4.69 7.64
N VAL A 531 10.07 -5.16 8.68
CA VAL A 531 10.46 -4.91 10.08
C VAL A 531 11.63 -5.79 10.48
N SER A 532 12.68 -5.18 11.08
CA SER A 532 13.69 -5.90 11.86
C SER A 532 13.36 -5.75 13.35
N PRO A 533 12.68 -6.71 13.99
CA PRO A 533 12.09 -6.50 15.32
C PRO A 533 13.08 -6.02 16.39
N ASP A 534 14.29 -6.58 16.46
CA ASP A 534 15.30 -6.17 17.45
C ASP A 534 15.76 -4.72 17.30
N CYS A 535 15.61 -4.15 16.10
CA CYS A 535 16.00 -2.77 15.78
C CYS A 535 14.82 -1.80 15.80
N LEU A 536 13.61 -2.26 16.17
CA LEU A 536 12.41 -1.45 16.19
C LEU A 536 12.02 -1.04 17.60
N GLN A 537 11.91 0.28 17.82
CA GLN A 537 11.37 0.86 19.03
C GLN A 537 10.21 1.80 18.71
N ILE A 538 9.02 1.48 19.20
CA ILE A 538 7.82 2.32 19.10
C ILE A 538 7.40 2.72 20.50
N ASN A 539 7.32 4.02 20.77
CA ASN A 539 6.99 4.52 22.10
C ASN A 539 5.48 4.59 22.36
N THR A 540 5.12 4.97 23.59
CA THR A 540 3.76 4.96 24.13
C THR A 540 2.79 5.80 23.30
N GLU A 541 1.57 5.28 23.07
CA GLU A 541 0.45 5.98 22.42
C GLU A 541 0.71 6.36 20.96
N SER A 542 1.75 5.80 20.30
CA SER A 542 2.00 6.03 18.89
C SER A 542 1.09 5.17 18.00
N PHE A 543 0.92 5.58 16.76
CA PHE A 543 0.08 4.89 15.77
C PHE A 543 0.85 4.69 14.47
N VAL A 544 0.94 3.46 14.01
CA VAL A 544 1.48 3.09 12.69
C VAL A 544 0.33 2.56 11.86
N ALA A 545 0.02 3.26 10.78
CA ALA A 545 -1.09 2.92 9.89
C ALA A 545 -0.74 1.80 8.89
N ASP A 546 -1.71 1.47 8.02
CA ASP A 546 -1.60 0.33 7.10
C ASP A 546 -0.48 0.50 6.07
N ALA A 547 0.11 -0.62 5.67
CA ALA A 547 1.15 -0.74 4.65
C ALA A 547 2.39 0.14 4.90
N ALA A 548 2.63 0.60 6.15
CA ALA A 548 3.82 1.38 6.49
C ALA A 548 5.08 0.50 6.41
N SER A 549 6.11 1.00 5.72
CA SER A 549 7.44 0.35 5.67
C SER A 549 8.32 0.86 6.81
N LEU A 550 8.73 -0.03 7.71
CA LEU A 550 9.52 0.33 8.89
C LEU A 550 10.95 -0.24 8.81
N GLY A 551 11.84 0.48 8.16
CA GLY A 551 13.28 0.16 8.16
C GLY A 551 13.69 -0.97 7.25
N ALA A 552 13.14 -1.00 6.06
CA ALA A 552 13.64 -1.87 5.00
C ALA A 552 15.17 -1.77 4.93
N ALA A 553 15.85 -2.90 4.99
CA ALA A 553 17.30 -2.93 4.96
C ALA A 553 17.81 -2.36 3.62
N ARG A 554 18.71 -1.37 3.69
CA ARG A 554 19.31 -0.80 2.46
C ARG A 554 20.40 -1.73 1.95
N VAL A 555 20.25 -2.19 0.73
CA VAL A 555 21.22 -3.06 0.06
C VAL A 555 21.91 -2.28 -1.05
N GLN A 556 23.23 -2.15 -0.94
CA GLN A 556 24.05 -1.46 -1.94
C GLN A 556 25.49 -1.99 -1.90
N ASN A 557 26.18 -2.04 -3.04
CA ASN A 557 27.58 -2.48 -3.15
C ASN A 557 27.87 -3.87 -2.51
N GLY A 558 26.91 -4.80 -2.54
CA GLY A 558 27.05 -6.12 -1.94
C GLY A 558 26.92 -6.18 -0.41
N VAL A 559 26.44 -5.10 0.21
CA VAL A 559 26.28 -4.96 1.67
C VAL A 559 24.83 -4.67 2.02
N VAL A 560 24.35 -5.28 3.11
CA VAL A 560 23.07 -4.98 3.76
C VAL A 560 23.31 -4.10 4.97
N LYS A 561 22.76 -2.88 4.98
CA LYS A 561 22.79 -1.96 6.12
C LYS A 561 21.53 -2.13 6.96
N ILE A 562 21.68 -2.35 8.25
CA ILE A 562 20.61 -2.45 9.26
C ILE A 562 20.90 -1.44 10.35
N ASP A 563 19.91 -0.69 10.80
CA ASP A 563 20.06 0.27 11.89
C ASP A 563 18.77 0.39 12.71
N ASN A 564 18.87 1.04 13.86
CA ASN A 564 17.74 1.20 14.78
C ASN A 564 16.75 2.24 14.28
N ILE A 565 15.47 1.93 14.45
CA ILE A 565 14.37 2.84 14.23
C ILE A 565 13.74 3.18 15.57
N VAL A 566 13.55 4.46 15.81
CA VAL A 566 12.90 4.96 17.03
C VAL A 566 11.73 5.85 16.64
N ILE A 567 10.53 5.45 17.02
CA ILE A 567 9.30 6.24 16.84
C ILE A 567 8.91 6.81 18.20
N GLY A 568 8.83 8.14 18.30
CA GLY A 568 8.52 8.91 19.50
C GLY A 568 7.12 8.66 20.05
N LYS A 569 6.78 9.22 21.21
CA LYS A 569 5.47 9.10 21.84
C LYS A 569 4.41 9.88 21.05
N ARG A 570 3.17 9.35 20.97
CA ARG A 570 2.04 9.98 20.27
C ARG A 570 2.38 10.37 18.83
N THR A 571 3.33 9.66 18.21
CA THR A 571 3.72 9.88 16.82
C THR A 571 2.82 9.06 15.91
N PHE A 572 2.41 9.65 14.81
CA PHE A 572 1.57 9.03 13.79
C PHE A 572 2.37 8.79 12.52
N ILE A 573 2.36 7.56 12.03
CA ILE A 573 2.92 7.15 10.74
C ILE A 573 1.74 6.79 9.83
N GLY A 574 1.57 7.52 8.73
CA GLY A 574 0.44 7.39 7.81
C GLY A 574 0.49 6.13 6.94
N ASN A 575 -0.64 5.88 6.25
CA ASN A 575 -0.76 4.74 5.33
C ASN A 575 0.31 4.80 4.24
N SER A 576 0.93 3.67 3.96
CA SER A 576 1.98 3.53 2.95
C SER A 576 3.19 4.45 3.16
N ALA A 577 3.36 5.03 4.35
CA ALA A 577 4.53 5.86 4.66
C ALA A 577 5.80 5.00 4.75
N LEU A 578 6.93 5.60 4.39
CA LEU A 578 8.23 4.97 4.44
C LEU A 578 9.10 5.60 5.51
N VAL A 579 9.46 4.79 6.51
CA VAL A 579 10.43 5.14 7.56
C VAL A 579 11.73 4.42 7.23
N PRO A 580 12.76 5.12 6.75
CA PRO A 580 14.01 4.49 6.33
C PRO A 580 14.80 3.92 7.50
N VAL A 581 15.74 3.05 7.20
CA VAL A 581 16.66 2.46 8.18
C VAL A 581 17.44 3.57 8.91
N GLY A 582 17.51 3.49 10.25
CA GLY A 582 18.21 4.48 11.08
C GLY A 582 17.39 5.71 11.47
N ALA A 583 16.14 5.82 11.03
CA ALA A 583 15.29 6.98 11.33
C ALA A 583 14.96 7.11 12.82
N LYS A 584 15.02 8.35 13.32
CA LYS A 584 14.63 8.71 14.69
C LYS A 584 13.57 9.80 14.63
N ILE A 585 12.32 9.41 14.82
CA ILE A 585 11.18 10.30 14.77
C ILE A 585 10.85 10.77 16.18
N PRO A 586 10.86 12.08 16.47
CA PRO A 586 10.58 12.63 17.80
C PRO A 586 9.13 12.43 18.26
N ASP A 587 8.86 12.88 19.49
CA ASP A 587 7.52 12.83 20.08
C ASP A 587 6.53 13.74 19.36
N ASN A 588 5.28 13.30 19.27
CA ASN A 588 4.14 14.03 18.70
C ASN A 588 4.33 14.49 17.25
N CYS A 589 5.07 13.73 16.47
CA CYS A 589 5.27 13.96 15.03
C CYS A 589 4.18 13.26 14.20
N LEU A 590 3.99 13.74 12.97
CA LEU A 590 3.15 13.10 11.97
C LEU A 590 3.95 12.94 10.67
N ILE A 591 3.98 11.73 10.14
CA ILE A 591 4.39 11.44 8.76
C ILE A 591 3.13 11.11 7.99
N GLY A 592 2.89 11.84 6.91
CA GLY A 592 1.67 11.69 6.08
C GLY A 592 1.60 10.37 5.32
N CYS A 593 0.46 10.15 4.68
CA CYS A 593 0.29 8.99 3.80
C CYS A 593 1.25 9.07 2.62
N LEU A 594 1.75 7.91 2.16
CA LEU A 594 2.64 7.78 1.01
C LEU A 594 3.83 8.77 1.10
N SER A 595 4.39 8.99 2.29
CA SER A 595 5.42 10.01 2.54
C SER A 595 6.66 9.40 3.15
N SER A 596 7.81 10.02 2.85
CA SER A 596 9.08 9.67 3.48
C SER A 596 9.38 10.58 4.69
N THR A 597 10.32 10.17 5.51
CA THR A 597 10.84 11.04 6.59
C THR A 597 11.91 11.99 6.06
N PRO A 598 12.03 13.21 6.63
CA PRO A 598 13.16 14.09 6.31
C PRO A 598 14.52 13.44 6.60
N VAL A 599 15.53 13.80 5.82
CA VAL A 599 16.92 13.38 6.06
C VAL A 599 17.50 14.11 7.27
N ASP A 600 17.12 15.38 7.43
CA ASP A 600 17.57 16.22 8.54
C ASP A 600 16.83 15.91 9.84
N ALA A 601 17.38 16.34 10.96
CA ALA A 601 16.79 16.16 12.27
C ALA A 601 15.42 16.85 12.36
N MET A 602 14.38 16.07 12.65
CA MET A 602 13.01 16.55 12.80
C MET A 602 12.82 17.20 14.18
N PRO A 603 12.20 18.38 14.26
CA PRO A 603 11.76 18.91 15.54
C PRO A 603 10.56 18.12 16.10
N PRO A 604 10.43 18.00 17.43
CA PRO A 604 9.24 17.43 18.03
C PRO A 604 7.99 18.29 17.71
N ASN A 605 6.82 17.66 17.73
CA ASN A 605 5.53 18.28 17.38
C ASN A 605 5.45 18.77 15.92
N SER A 606 6.19 18.16 15.02
CA SER A 606 6.20 18.52 13.58
C SER A 606 5.40 17.53 12.75
N SER A 607 4.93 17.99 11.60
CA SER A 607 4.18 17.19 10.64
C SER A 607 4.81 17.29 9.25
N TRP A 608 4.92 16.17 8.56
CA TRP A 608 5.63 16.06 7.29
C TRP A 608 4.81 15.27 6.27
N LEU A 609 4.84 15.70 5.02
CA LEU A 609 4.14 15.08 3.91
C LEU A 609 5.02 15.09 2.67
N GLY A 610 4.89 14.07 1.84
CA GLY A 610 5.45 14.06 0.50
C GLY A 610 6.71 13.23 0.30
N SER A 611 7.08 13.13 -0.97
CA SER A 611 8.38 12.62 -1.42
C SER A 611 8.89 13.54 -2.56
N PRO A 612 9.92 14.36 -2.30
CA PRO A 612 10.59 14.59 -1.01
C PRO A 612 9.66 15.19 0.07
N PRO A 613 9.96 14.92 1.37
CA PRO A 613 9.10 15.40 2.45
C PRO A 613 9.21 16.91 2.66
N PHE A 614 8.08 17.58 2.87
CA PHE A 614 7.99 18.98 3.24
C PHE A 614 7.18 19.16 4.55
N PHE A 615 7.42 20.26 5.23
CA PHE A 615 6.80 20.56 6.51
C PHE A 615 5.33 20.99 6.35
N LEU A 616 4.44 20.41 7.16
CA LEU A 616 3.03 20.82 7.27
C LEU A 616 2.87 21.77 8.45
N PRO A 617 2.47 23.04 8.23
CA PRO A 617 2.37 24.03 9.30
C PRO A 617 1.30 23.73 10.34
N ALA A 618 0.19 23.13 9.92
CA ALA A 618 -0.91 22.78 10.81
C ALA A 618 -1.55 21.45 10.40
N ARG A 619 -1.93 20.65 11.39
CA ARG A 619 -2.72 19.44 11.20
C ARG A 619 -4.15 19.65 11.70
N GLN A 620 -5.08 18.94 11.10
CA GLN A 620 -6.45 18.91 11.58
C GLN A 620 -6.51 18.22 12.94
N THR A 621 -7.06 18.90 13.96
CA THR A 621 -7.27 18.30 15.27
C THR A 621 -8.70 17.78 15.41
N SER A 622 -8.86 16.60 15.99
CA SER A 622 -10.17 15.96 16.25
C SER A 622 -10.59 16.19 17.71
N GLY A 623 -10.95 17.43 18.05
CA GLY A 623 -11.29 17.82 19.43
C GLY A 623 -12.65 17.35 19.98
N GLN A 624 -13.42 16.56 19.21
CA GLN A 624 -14.79 16.17 19.57
C GLN A 624 -14.90 14.93 20.47
N PHE A 625 -13.83 14.15 20.61
CA PHE A 625 -13.84 12.86 21.31
C PHE A 625 -12.97 12.90 22.54
N SER A 626 -13.40 12.17 23.59
CA SER A 626 -12.67 12.10 24.86
C SER A 626 -11.35 11.32 24.73
N GLU A 627 -10.40 11.53 25.65
CA GLU A 627 -9.18 10.71 25.71
C GLU A 627 -9.48 9.22 25.97
N GLU A 628 -10.60 8.88 26.59
CA GLU A 628 -11.04 7.51 26.83
C GLU A 628 -11.47 6.80 25.55
N GLU A 629 -11.98 7.53 24.58
CA GLU A 629 -12.39 7.01 23.27
C GLU A 629 -11.25 6.99 22.25
N THR A 630 -10.14 7.68 22.52
CA THR A 630 -9.01 7.84 21.60
C THR A 630 -7.72 7.22 22.14
N PHE A 631 -7.07 7.80 23.16
CA PHE A 631 -5.74 7.41 23.59
C PHE A 631 -5.73 6.53 24.85
N ARG A 632 -6.71 6.67 25.75
CA ARG A 632 -6.70 6.04 27.08
C ARG A 632 -7.99 5.31 27.41
N PRO A 633 -8.27 4.20 26.68
CA PRO A 633 -9.52 3.46 26.83
C PRO A 633 -9.71 2.92 28.25
N THR A 634 -10.97 2.79 28.63
CA THR A 634 -11.37 2.08 29.85
C THR A 634 -11.06 0.58 29.72
N ARG A 635 -10.91 -0.11 30.84
CA ARG A 635 -10.68 -1.57 30.83
C ARG A 635 -11.82 -2.33 30.14
N TRP A 636 -13.03 -1.81 30.20
CA TRP A 636 -14.20 -2.39 29.56
C TRP A 636 -14.13 -2.30 28.02
N LEU A 637 -13.76 -1.14 27.49
CA LEU A 637 -13.51 -0.99 26.05
C LEU A 637 -12.41 -1.90 25.54
N VAL A 638 -11.33 -2.05 26.31
CA VAL A 638 -10.24 -2.98 25.99
C VAL A 638 -10.75 -4.42 25.94
N ALA A 639 -11.56 -4.85 26.92
CA ALA A 639 -12.12 -6.20 26.94
C ALA A 639 -13.07 -6.46 25.75
N GLN A 640 -13.93 -5.48 25.40
CA GLN A 640 -14.81 -5.58 24.23
C GLN A 640 -13.98 -5.69 22.92
N ARG A 641 -12.94 -4.87 22.77
CA ARG A 641 -12.10 -4.91 21.58
C ARG A 641 -11.37 -6.24 21.47
N LEU A 642 -10.74 -6.73 22.54
CA LEU A 642 -10.10 -8.05 22.57
C LEU A 642 -11.08 -9.17 22.17
N PHE A 643 -12.33 -9.10 22.61
CA PHE A 643 -13.33 -10.08 22.26
C PHE A 643 -13.67 -10.05 20.76
N ILE A 644 -13.88 -8.87 20.17
CA ILE A 644 -14.14 -8.73 18.74
C ILE A 644 -12.91 -9.13 17.92
N GLU A 645 -11.73 -8.70 18.31
CA GLU A 645 -10.48 -9.04 17.64
C GLU A 645 -10.16 -10.55 17.70
N PHE A 646 -10.55 -11.24 18.75
CA PHE A 646 -10.43 -12.69 18.82
C PHE A 646 -11.18 -13.37 17.66
N PHE A 647 -12.43 -12.96 17.41
CA PHE A 647 -13.17 -13.47 16.24
C PHE A 647 -12.59 -12.99 14.93
N ARG A 648 -12.15 -11.73 14.84
CA ARG A 648 -11.46 -11.20 13.66
C ARG A 648 -10.25 -12.06 13.27
N ILE A 649 -9.46 -12.52 14.23
CA ILE A 649 -8.27 -13.36 13.99
C ILE A 649 -8.65 -14.79 13.61
N THR A 650 -9.68 -15.36 14.23
CA THR A 650 -10.00 -16.79 14.08
C THR A 650 -10.96 -17.10 12.94
N LEU A 651 -11.88 -16.18 12.60
CA LEU A 651 -12.90 -16.43 11.58
C LEU A 651 -12.35 -16.70 10.17
N PRO A 652 -11.38 -15.93 9.62
CA PRO A 652 -10.85 -16.20 8.29
C PRO A 652 -10.25 -17.61 8.18
N SER A 653 -9.43 -18.00 9.13
CA SER A 653 -8.85 -19.34 9.19
C SER A 653 -9.93 -20.43 9.42
N THR A 654 -10.98 -20.15 10.20
CA THR A 654 -12.11 -21.07 10.39
C THR A 654 -12.83 -21.31 9.08
N PHE A 655 -13.19 -20.27 8.34
CA PHE A 655 -13.84 -20.42 7.03
C PHE A 655 -12.93 -21.14 6.03
N PHE A 656 -11.65 -20.79 6.01
CA PHE A 656 -10.67 -21.49 5.17
C PHE A 656 -10.63 -23.00 5.46
N ILE A 657 -10.59 -23.38 6.74
CA ILE A 657 -10.60 -24.79 7.19
C ILE A 657 -11.88 -25.48 6.75
N ILE A 658 -13.05 -24.88 6.96
CA ILE A 658 -14.33 -25.46 6.57
C ILE A 658 -14.37 -25.72 5.07
N VAL A 659 -14.06 -24.68 4.26
CA VAL A 659 -14.12 -24.80 2.80
C VAL A 659 -13.12 -25.84 2.30
N THR A 660 -11.91 -25.83 2.83
CA THR A 660 -10.87 -26.82 2.46
C THR A 660 -11.31 -28.23 2.80
N ASN A 661 -11.82 -28.46 4.01
CA ASN A 661 -12.29 -29.80 4.39
C ASN A 661 -13.45 -30.28 3.50
N VAL A 662 -14.41 -29.42 3.17
CA VAL A 662 -15.51 -29.77 2.26
C VAL A 662 -15.00 -30.12 0.87
N LEU A 663 -14.02 -29.36 0.35
CA LEU A 663 -13.39 -29.66 -0.96
C LEU A 663 -12.63 -30.98 -0.93
N LEU A 664 -11.84 -31.24 0.10
CA LEU A 664 -11.05 -32.46 0.21
C LEU A 664 -11.95 -33.67 0.45
N SER A 665 -13.03 -33.54 1.23
CA SER A 665 -14.03 -34.60 1.39
C SER A 665 -14.72 -34.94 0.07
N ALA A 666 -15.02 -33.95 -0.77
CA ALA A 666 -15.56 -34.20 -2.11
C ALA A 666 -14.59 -34.99 -2.99
N VAL A 667 -13.27 -34.70 -2.90
CA VAL A 667 -12.23 -35.46 -3.60
C VAL A 667 -12.17 -36.90 -3.07
N LEU A 668 -12.24 -37.10 -1.75
CA LEU A 668 -12.21 -38.42 -1.12
C LEU A 668 -13.39 -39.31 -1.59
N VAL A 669 -14.60 -38.73 -1.63
CA VAL A 669 -15.79 -39.42 -2.14
C VAL A 669 -15.63 -39.82 -3.62
N MET A 670 -15.04 -38.95 -4.42
CA MET A 670 -14.79 -39.25 -5.84
C MET A 670 -13.67 -40.27 -6.05
N HIS A 671 -12.72 -40.34 -5.15
CA HIS A 671 -11.48 -41.17 -5.32
C HIS A 671 -11.78 -42.66 -5.50
N GLY A 672 -12.74 -43.22 -4.79
CA GLY A 672 -13.15 -44.63 -4.94
C GLY A 672 -14.03 -44.89 -6.17
N GLU A 673 -14.69 -43.89 -6.73
CA GLU A 673 -15.73 -44.04 -7.76
C GLU A 673 -15.26 -43.60 -9.15
N VAL A 674 -14.26 -42.72 -9.24
CA VAL A 674 -13.90 -42.00 -10.48
C VAL A 674 -12.40 -42.04 -10.72
N ASN A 675 -12.01 -42.12 -12.01
CA ASN A 675 -10.61 -42.04 -12.41
C ASN A 675 -9.95 -40.75 -11.95
N THR A 676 -8.72 -40.83 -11.44
CA THR A 676 -7.92 -39.72 -10.92
C THR A 676 -7.81 -38.54 -11.91
N TRP A 677 -7.66 -38.83 -13.21
CA TRP A 677 -7.63 -37.74 -14.23
C TRP A 677 -8.91 -36.94 -14.32
N LEU A 678 -10.05 -37.62 -14.07
CA LEU A 678 -11.35 -36.94 -14.03
C LEU A 678 -11.48 -36.10 -12.74
N ILE A 679 -10.93 -36.55 -11.61
CA ILE A 679 -10.85 -35.75 -10.38
C ILE A 679 -10.07 -34.47 -10.65
N ILE A 680 -8.88 -34.58 -11.25
CA ILE A 680 -8.03 -33.44 -11.62
C ILE A 680 -8.78 -32.46 -12.55
N ALA A 681 -9.54 -32.98 -13.51
CA ALA A 681 -10.32 -32.13 -14.43
C ALA A 681 -11.55 -31.49 -13.77
N ILE A 682 -12.20 -32.13 -12.81
CA ILE A 682 -13.38 -31.60 -12.13
C ILE A 682 -12.99 -30.61 -11.00
N PHE A 683 -11.86 -30.81 -10.36
CA PHE A 683 -11.46 -30.05 -9.17
C PHE A 683 -11.44 -28.52 -9.38
N PRO A 684 -10.96 -27.96 -10.50
CA PRO A 684 -11.04 -26.51 -10.74
C PRO A 684 -12.47 -25.96 -10.71
N LEU A 685 -13.46 -26.75 -11.15
CA LEU A 685 -14.87 -26.36 -11.11
C LEU A 685 -15.41 -26.42 -9.68
N LEU A 686 -15.01 -27.42 -8.90
CA LEU A 686 -15.37 -27.50 -7.47
C LEU A 686 -14.75 -26.34 -6.71
N TYR A 687 -13.49 -26.02 -6.99
CA TYR A 687 -12.80 -24.89 -6.39
C TYR A 687 -13.48 -23.57 -6.77
N PHE A 688 -13.86 -23.38 -8.02
CA PHE A 688 -14.60 -22.19 -8.46
C PHE A 688 -15.93 -22.03 -7.71
N LYS A 689 -16.69 -23.12 -7.52
CA LYS A 689 -17.93 -23.10 -6.71
C LYS A 689 -17.65 -22.72 -5.26
N ALA A 690 -16.60 -23.27 -4.67
CA ALA A 690 -16.19 -22.95 -3.30
C ALA A 690 -15.74 -21.50 -3.18
N GLY A 691 -15.00 -20.97 -4.15
CA GLY A 691 -14.61 -19.57 -4.24
C GLY A 691 -15.80 -18.63 -4.35
N LEU A 692 -16.78 -18.98 -5.18
CA LEU A 692 -18.02 -18.22 -5.27
C LEU A 692 -18.78 -18.21 -3.95
N LEU A 693 -18.85 -19.36 -3.26
CA LEU A 693 -19.47 -19.45 -1.93
C LEU A 693 -18.73 -18.60 -0.91
N ALA A 694 -17.39 -18.61 -0.92
CA ALA A 694 -16.55 -17.77 -0.06
C ALA A 694 -16.82 -16.28 -0.32
N ALA A 695 -16.87 -15.85 -1.58
CA ALA A 695 -17.21 -14.48 -1.96
C ALA A 695 -18.62 -14.08 -1.49
N LEU A 696 -19.62 -14.95 -1.66
CA LEU A 696 -20.99 -14.70 -1.18
C LEU A 696 -21.07 -14.67 0.35
N THR A 697 -20.28 -15.50 1.05
CA THR A 697 -20.18 -15.46 2.51
C THR A 697 -19.62 -14.11 2.98
N MET A 698 -18.60 -13.60 2.30
CA MET A 698 -18.06 -12.27 2.58
C MET A 698 -19.12 -11.17 2.37
N VAL A 699 -19.88 -11.24 1.29
CA VAL A 699 -20.99 -10.29 1.03
C VAL A 699 -22.02 -10.35 2.16
N ALA A 700 -22.47 -11.55 2.52
CA ALA A 700 -23.44 -11.74 3.60
C ALA A 700 -22.91 -11.20 4.94
N PHE A 701 -21.65 -11.46 5.25
CA PHE A 701 -21.01 -11.03 6.49
C PHE A 701 -20.92 -9.49 6.56
N LYS A 702 -20.52 -8.83 5.47
CA LYS A 702 -20.52 -7.36 5.39
C LYS A 702 -21.90 -6.78 5.66
N TRP A 703 -22.93 -7.29 4.98
CA TRP A 703 -24.29 -6.77 5.14
C TRP A 703 -24.86 -7.04 6.53
N LEU A 704 -24.53 -8.17 7.14
CA LEU A 704 -24.97 -8.55 8.49
C LEU A 704 -24.30 -7.67 9.58
N LEU A 705 -22.98 -7.44 9.48
CA LEU A 705 -22.22 -6.72 10.51
C LEU A 705 -22.34 -5.21 10.40
N MET A 706 -22.26 -4.67 9.18
CA MET A 706 -22.13 -3.23 8.97
C MET A 706 -23.32 -2.63 8.25
N GLY A 707 -24.02 -3.40 7.44
CA GLY A 707 -25.04 -2.87 6.57
C GLY A 707 -24.44 -1.87 5.57
N ARG A 708 -25.07 -0.69 5.44
CA ARG A 708 -24.61 0.35 4.51
C ARG A 708 -23.68 1.35 5.18
N TYR A 709 -22.49 1.52 4.66
CA TYR A 709 -21.58 2.57 5.07
C TYR A 709 -22.09 3.95 4.67
N ARG A 710 -21.83 4.93 5.54
CA ARG A 710 -22.18 6.35 5.33
C ARG A 710 -21.02 7.23 5.85
N PRO A 711 -20.83 8.41 5.27
CA PRO A 711 -19.83 9.36 5.78
C PRO A 711 -20.03 9.63 7.26
N CYS A 712 -18.99 9.47 8.05
CA CYS A 712 -19.04 9.72 9.50
C CYS A 712 -17.61 9.85 10.08
N GLU A 713 -17.54 10.33 11.33
CA GLU A 713 -16.37 10.32 12.18
C GLU A 713 -16.62 9.40 13.38
N ARG A 714 -15.69 8.51 13.70
CA ARG A 714 -15.79 7.57 14.81
C ARG A 714 -14.44 7.43 15.53
N PRO A 715 -14.43 7.42 16.87
CA PRO A 715 -13.20 7.22 17.61
C PRO A 715 -12.72 5.76 17.47
N LEU A 716 -11.40 5.57 17.54
CA LEU A 716 -10.76 4.25 17.41
C LEU A 716 -11.34 3.22 18.42
N TRP A 717 -11.66 3.66 19.63
CA TRP A 717 -12.22 2.80 20.67
C TRP A 717 -13.75 2.75 20.60
N SER A 718 -14.25 2.32 19.42
CA SER A 718 -15.69 2.11 19.18
C SER A 718 -15.96 0.78 18.49
N PRO A 719 -17.07 0.10 18.82
CA PRO A 719 -17.49 -1.15 18.16
C PRO A 719 -17.71 -0.99 16.66
N PHE A 720 -18.00 0.23 16.18
CA PHE A 720 -18.13 0.51 14.76
C PHE A 720 -16.81 0.27 14.02
N VAL A 721 -15.73 0.87 14.51
CA VAL A 721 -14.40 0.72 13.91
C VAL A 721 -13.96 -0.74 13.90
N TRP A 722 -14.07 -1.43 15.04
CA TRP A 722 -13.64 -2.84 15.15
C TRP A 722 -14.43 -3.79 14.25
N ARG A 723 -15.74 -3.51 14.02
CA ARG A 723 -16.56 -4.29 13.06
C ARG A 723 -16.17 -4.00 11.62
N THR A 724 -15.86 -2.75 11.27
CA THR A 724 -15.33 -2.39 9.96
C THR A 724 -14.03 -3.13 9.69
N GLU A 725 -13.08 -3.08 10.62
CA GLU A 725 -11.81 -3.80 10.52
C GLU A 725 -11.99 -5.33 10.43
N ALA A 726 -13.02 -5.89 11.07
CA ALA A 726 -13.33 -7.33 10.94
C ALA A 726 -13.84 -7.70 9.54
N VAL A 727 -14.61 -6.80 8.91
CA VAL A 727 -15.06 -6.97 7.51
C VAL A 727 -13.86 -6.92 6.55
N THR A 728 -12.97 -5.95 6.72
CA THR A 728 -11.73 -5.83 5.93
C THR A 728 -10.84 -7.05 6.11
N ALA A 729 -10.61 -7.49 7.35
CA ALA A 729 -9.79 -8.66 7.63
C ALA A 729 -10.35 -9.96 6.99
N LEU A 730 -11.67 -10.12 6.93
CA LEU A 730 -12.27 -11.27 6.27
C LEU A 730 -12.12 -11.17 4.73
N LEU A 731 -12.18 -9.98 4.17
CA LEU A 731 -11.91 -9.76 2.75
C LEU A 731 -10.46 -10.13 2.44
N ASP A 732 -9.51 -9.51 3.11
CA ASP A 732 -8.07 -9.58 2.79
C ASP A 732 -7.46 -10.94 3.11
N SER A 733 -7.94 -11.62 4.16
CA SER A 733 -7.32 -12.87 4.62
C SER A 733 -8.10 -14.14 4.29
N PHE A 734 -9.28 -14.02 3.70
CA PHE A 734 -10.08 -15.18 3.27
C PHE A 734 -10.58 -15.03 1.84
N ALA A 735 -11.39 -14.01 1.53
CA ALA A 735 -12.04 -13.95 0.22
C ALA A 735 -11.06 -13.60 -0.91
N SER A 736 -10.13 -12.65 -0.68
CA SER A 736 -9.12 -12.24 -1.66
C SER A 736 -8.14 -13.35 -1.99
N PRO A 737 -7.36 -13.91 -1.05
CA PRO A 737 -6.37 -14.94 -1.38
C PRO A 737 -7.00 -16.24 -1.87
N PHE A 738 -8.20 -16.55 -1.39
CA PHE A 738 -8.90 -17.76 -1.79
C PHE A 738 -9.47 -17.66 -3.21
N PHE A 739 -10.00 -16.49 -3.62
CA PHE A 739 -10.71 -16.39 -4.89
C PHE A 739 -10.60 -15.05 -5.62
N LEU A 740 -10.67 -13.90 -4.94
CA LEU A 740 -10.85 -12.63 -5.62
C LEU A 740 -9.61 -12.16 -6.37
N ASP A 741 -8.43 -12.47 -5.85
CA ASP A 741 -7.16 -12.09 -6.51
C ASP A 741 -7.04 -12.78 -7.89
N LEU A 742 -7.63 -13.96 -8.04
CA LEU A 742 -7.71 -14.65 -9.34
C LEU A 742 -8.64 -13.93 -10.33
N LEU A 743 -9.55 -13.07 -9.83
CA LEU A 743 -10.49 -12.29 -10.65
C LEU A 743 -9.96 -10.89 -11.00
N ALA A 744 -8.80 -10.47 -10.49
CA ALA A 744 -8.21 -9.16 -10.79
C ALA A 744 -8.05 -8.95 -12.31
N GLY A 745 -8.35 -7.74 -12.79
CA GLY A 745 -8.33 -7.43 -14.23
C GLY A 745 -9.43 -8.08 -15.07
N THR A 746 -10.42 -8.74 -14.42
CA THR A 746 -11.60 -9.30 -15.09
C THR A 746 -12.86 -8.50 -14.78
N PRO A 747 -13.93 -8.60 -15.60
CA PRO A 747 -15.22 -7.98 -15.28
C PRO A 747 -15.88 -8.51 -14.01
N PHE A 748 -15.50 -9.70 -13.54
CA PHE A 748 -16.16 -10.40 -12.43
C PHE A 748 -15.86 -9.76 -11.08
N ILE A 749 -14.67 -9.19 -10.89
CA ILE A 749 -14.31 -8.48 -9.66
C ILE A 749 -15.21 -7.24 -9.46
N CYS A 750 -15.57 -6.55 -10.54
CA CYS A 750 -16.50 -5.42 -10.48
C CYS A 750 -17.90 -5.84 -10.03
N TRP A 751 -18.36 -7.04 -10.41
CA TRP A 751 -19.65 -7.57 -9.95
C TRP A 751 -19.61 -7.86 -8.45
N PHE A 752 -18.51 -8.43 -7.96
CA PHE A 752 -18.34 -8.70 -6.54
C PHE A 752 -18.41 -7.42 -5.71
N PHE A 753 -17.66 -6.38 -6.08
CA PHE A 753 -17.70 -5.10 -5.36
C PHE A 753 -19.05 -4.39 -5.43
N ARG A 754 -19.80 -4.56 -6.54
CA ARG A 754 -21.20 -4.09 -6.60
C ARG A 754 -22.10 -4.80 -5.59
N LEU A 755 -21.91 -6.10 -5.36
CA LEU A 755 -22.66 -6.85 -4.33
C LEU A 755 -22.31 -6.36 -2.91
N LEU A 756 -21.07 -5.88 -2.68
CA LEU A 756 -20.66 -5.25 -1.44
C LEU A 756 -21.20 -3.82 -1.26
N GLY A 757 -21.75 -3.20 -2.31
CA GLY A 757 -22.38 -1.87 -2.24
C GLY A 757 -21.69 -0.79 -3.06
N ALA A 758 -20.54 -1.05 -3.68
CA ALA A 758 -19.84 -0.09 -4.52
C ALA A 758 -20.63 0.24 -5.80
N LYS A 759 -20.59 1.49 -6.21
CA LYS A 759 -21.18 1.93 -7.47
C LYS A 759 -20.11 1.92 -8.55
N ILE A 760 -20.11 0.88 -9.38
CA ILE A 760 -19.10 0.71 -10.44
C ILE A 760 -19.82 0.74 -11.81
N GLY A 761 -19.31 1.56 -12.72
CA GLY A 761 -19.81 1.72 -14.07
C GLY A 761 -19.57 0.52 -14.99
N ARG A 762 -19.74 0.72 -16.29
CA ARG A 762 -19.54 -0.30 -17.33
C ARG A 762 -18.12 -0.26 -17.86
N ARG A 763 -17.61 -1.43 -18.30
CA ARG A 763 -16.28 -1.57 -18.94
C ARG A 763 -15.14 -1.02 -18.08
N VAL A 764 -15.24 -1.16 -16.76
CA VAL A 764 -14.19 -0.79 -15.82
C VAL A 764 -13.14 -1.89 -15.81
N TYR A 765 -11.88 -1.51 -15.96
CA TYR A 765 -10.73 -2.36 -15.68
C TYR A 765 -10.31 -2.11 -14.24
N LEU A 766 -10.36 -3.14 -13.41
CA LEU A 766 -10.02 -3.07 -11.99
C LEU A 766 -8.99 -4.15 -11.67
N ASP A 767 -7.76 -3.73 -11.42
CA ASP A 767 -6.61 -4.59 -11.13
C ASP A 767 -6.14 -4.43 -9.69
N THR A 768 -7.08 -4.25 -8.78
CA THR A 768 -6.82 -4.12 -7.35
C THR A 768 -8.01 -4.62 -6.54
N THR A 769 -7.74 -5.12 -5.34
CA THR A 769 -8.74 -5.44 -4.31
C THR A 769 -8.78 -4.39 -3.20
N GLU A 770 -7.93 -3.35 -3.28
CA GLU A 770 -7.72 -2.31 -2.27
C GLU A 770 -8.84 -1.25 -2.25
N LEU A 771 -10.08 -1.70 -2.03
CA LEU A 771 -11.26 -0.86 -1.86
C LEU A 771 -11.78 -1.01 -0.43
N THR A 772 -11.92 0.12 0.27
CA THR A 772 -12.46 0.14 1.63
C THR A 772 -13.86 0.76 1.66
N GLU A 773 -14.65 0.46 2.70
CA GLU A 773 -16.05 0.94 2.88
C GLU A 773 -16.83 1.08 1.56
N PHE A 774 -17.03 0.02 0.88
CA PHE A 774 -17.50 -0.16 -0.50
C PHE A 774 -18.65 0.76 -0.94
N ASP A 775 -19.64 1.01 -0.08
CA ASP A 775 -20.77 1.91 -0.37
C ASP A 775 -20.36 3.35 -0.64
N LEU A 776 -19.14 3.73 -0.25
CA LEU A 776 -18.57 5.08 -0.42
C LEU A 776 -17.71 5.19 -1.68
N VAL A 777 -17.52 4.09 -2.42
CA VAL A 777 -16.74 4.08 -3.67
C VAL A 777 -17.67 4.19 -4.88
N HIS A 778 -17.45 5.24 -5.68
CA HIS A 778 -18.21 5.49 -6.90
C HIS A 778 -17.26 5.58 -8.10
N ILE A 779 -17.36 4.65 -9.04
CA ILE A 779 -16.51 4.54 -10.24
C ILE A 779 -17.40 4.65 -11.48
N GLY A 780 -17.07 5.55 -12.39
CA GLY A 780 -17.78 5.77 -13.66
C GLY A 780 -17.50 4.71 -14.72
N ASP A 781 -18.03 4.93 -15.92
CA ASP A 781 -17.84 4.05 -17.08
C ASP A 781 -16.43 4.22 -17.66
N ASP A 782 -15.88 3.15 -18.27
CA ASP A 782 -14.61 3.15 -18.99
C ASP A 782 -13.38 3.60 -18.15
N VAL A 783 -13.43 3.39 -16.84
CA VAL A 783 -12.33 3.70 -15.90
C VAL A 783 -11.31 2.57 -15.90
N ALA A 784 -10.03 2.93 -15.81
CA ALA A 784 -8.93 1.99 -15.59
C ALA A 784 -8.26 2.26 -14.24
N ILE A 785 -8.25 1.27 -13.35
CA ILE A 785 -7.57 1.29 -12.05
C ILE A 785 -6.51 0.20 -12.07
N ASN A 786 -5.25 0.60 -12.03
CA ASN A 786 -4.12 -0.30 -12.15
C ASN A 786 -3.72 -0.93 -10.81
N HIS A 787 -2.69 -1.76 -10.85
CA HIS A 787 -2.23 -2.62 -9.78
C HIS A 787 -1.93 -1.84 -8.49
N ASP A 788 -2.38 -2.35 -7.34
CA ASP A 788 -2.18 -1.76 -6.00
C ASP A 788 -2.61 -0.28 -5.86
N CYS A 789 -3.49 0.20 -6.73
CA CYS A 789 -4.12 1.49 -6.53
C CYS A 789 -5.16 1.39 -5.41
N THR A 790 -5.04 2.21 -4.37
CA THR A 790 -5.92 2.19 -3.20
C THR A 790 -6.93 3.32 -3.27
N LEU A 791 -8.23 2.97 -3.20
CA LEU A 791 -9.34 3.92 -2.99
C LEU A 791 -9.68 3.98 -1.50
N GLN A 792 -9.01 4.88 -0.79
CA GLN A 792 -9.02 4.98 0.66
C GLN A 792 -10.18 5.87 1.12
N THR A 793 -11.33 5.29 1.43
CA THR A 793 -12.53 6.01 1.86
C THR A 793 -12.48 6.48 3.31
N HIS A 794 -11.47 6.08 4.09
CA HIS A 794 -11.23 6.55 5.45
C HIS A 794 -9.77 6.82 5.76
N LEU A 795 -9.52 7.63 6.78
CA LEU A 795 -8.21 7.78 7.43
C LEU A 795 -8.38 7.89 8.95
N PHE A 796 -7.38 7.40 9.68
CA PHE A 796 -7.24 7.72 11.08
C PHE A 796 -6.45 9.02 11.25
N GLU A 797 -7.02 9.96 11.96
CA GLU A 797 -6.35 11.21 12.38
C GLU A 797 -6.59 11.41 13.87
N ASP A 798 -5.54 11.55 14.65
CA ASP A 798 -5.62 11.62 16.12
C ASP A 798 -6.48 10.48 16.73
N ARG A 799 -6.38 9.27 16.16
CA ARG A 799 -7.16 8.08 16.55
C ARG A 799 -8.67 8.22 16.35
N VAL A 800 -9.07 9.06 15.44
CA VAL A 800 -10.45 9.17 14.96
C VAL A 800 -10.48 8.73 13.51
N MET A 801 -11.31 7.75 13.21
CA MET A 801 -11.60 7.30 11.85
C MET A 801 -12.55 8.29 11.22
N LYS A 802 -12.12 8.95 10.15
CA LYS A 802 -12.92 9.86 9.33
C LYS A 802 -13.15 9.21 7.98
N MET A 803 -14.39 9.10 7.55
CA MET A 803 -14.74 8.47 6.28
C MET A 803 -15.69 9.31 5.45
N SER A 804 -15.47 9.32 4.14
CA SER A 804 -16.33 9.96 3.15
C SER A 804 -16.20 9.27 1.79
N THR A 805 -16.91 9.78 0.79
CA THR A 805 -16.93 9.20 -0.56
C THR A 805 -15.64 9.43 -1.33
N VAL A 806 -15.34 8.49 -2.23
CA VAL A 806 -14.37 8.64 -3.32
C VAL A 806 -15.13 8.49 -4.63
N GLU A 807 -15.09 9.53 -5.47
CA GLU A 807 -15.78 9.59 -6.75
C GLU A 807 -14.80 9.63 -7.92
N VAL A 808 -14.84 8.63 -8.78
CA VAL A 808 -14.00 8.53 -9.99
C VAL A 808 -14.90 8.65 -11.21
N GLY A 809 -14.77 9.74 -11.96
CA GLY A 809 -15.54 10.03 -13.17
C GLY A 809 -15.26 9.05 -14.32
N GLY A 810 -16.12 9.05 -15.33
CA GLY A 810 -15.97 8.17 -16.49
C GLY A 810 -14.69 8.47 -17.30
N GLY A 811 -14.03 7.44 -17.83
CA GLY A 811 -12.80 7.57 -18.62
C GLY A 811 -11.57 8.02 -17.84
N CYS A 812 -11.62 7.95 -16.51
CA CYS A 812 -10.45 8.24 -15.67
C CYS A 812 -9.44 7.08 -15.70
N HIS A 813 -8.19 7.42 -15.44
CA HIS A 813 -7.10 6.47 -15.27
C HIS A 813 -6.41 6.71 -13.93
N LEU A 814 -6.23 5.65 -13.15
CA LEU A 814 -5.47 5.65 -11.91
C LEU A 814 -4.28 4.72 -12.04
N GLY A 815 -3.09 5.26 -11.83
CA GLY A 815 -1.82 4.56 -11.93
C GLY A 815 -1.59 3.57 -10.79
N SER A 816 -0.62 2.69 -10.97
CA SER A 816 -0.24 1.69 -9.99
C SER A 816 0.30 2.33 -8.70
N MET A 817 0.01 1.72 -7.55
CA MET A 817 0.46 2.18 -6.22
C MET A 817 0.06 3.64 -5.91
N SER A 818 -0.93 4.19 -6.61
CA SER A 818 -1.50 5.50 -6.30
C SER A 818 -2.51 5.40 -5.16
N LEU A 819 -2.62 6.47 -4.38
CA LEU A 819 -3.50 6.53 -3.21
C LEU A 819 -4.47 7.69 -3.36
N VAL A 820 -5.76 7.38 -3.42
CA VAL A 820 -6.85 8.36 -3.50
C VAL A 820 -7.57 8.40 -2.17
N LEU A 821 -7.46 9.53 -1.46
CA LEU A 821 -8.03 9.69 -0.13
C LEU A 821 -9.51 10.07 -0.17
N TYR A 822 -10.19 9.95 0.96
CA TYR A 822 -11.62 10.22 1.12
C TYR A 822 -12.00 11.68 0.81
N ASP A 823 -13.26 11.92 0.54
CA ASP A 823 -13.84 13.24 0.18
C ASP A 823 -13.25 13.79 -1.13
N THR A 824 -12.85 12.89 -2.06
CA THR A 824 -12.23 13.27 -3.34
C THR A 824 -13.16 13.02 -4.51
N LYS A 825 -13.00 13.84 -5.55
CA LYS A 825 -13.71 13.72 -6.81
C LYS A 825 -12.74 13.87 -7.98
N LEU A 826 -12.65 12.85 -8.81
CA LEU A 826 -11.97 12.91 -10.10
C LEU A 826 -13.02 13.14 -11.18
N GLU A 827 -12.97 14.27 -11.87
CA GLU A 827 -13.90 14.55 -12.96
C GLU A 827 -13.57 13.74 -14.21
N PRO A 828 -14.53 13.57 -15.13
CA PRO A 828 -14.35 12.67 -16.28
C PRO A 828 -13.10 12.95 -17.11
N GLY A 829 -12.40 11.88 -17.49
CA GLY A 829 -11.18 11.96 -18.28
C GLY A 829 -9.95 12.43 -17.53
N SER A 830 -10.03 12.67 -16.23
CA SER A 830 -8.81 12.96 -15.44
C SER A 830 -7.96 11.72 -15.26
N SER A 831 -6.65 11.91 -15.13
CA SER A 831 -5.69 10.83 -14.92
C SER A 831 -4.74 11.13 -13.79
N VAL A 832 -4.39 10.09 -13.04
CA VAL A 832 -3.42 10.11 -11.95
C VAL A 832 -2.34 9.10 -12.29
N ASP A 833 -1.09 9.53 -12.28
CA ASP A 833 0.06 8.66 -12.56
C ASP A 833 0.35 7.70 -11.41
N ASP A 834 1.24 6.76 -11.69
CA ASP A 834 1.76 5.81 -10.71
C ASP A 834 2.36 6.55 -9.51
N LEU A 835 2.34 5.90 -8.34
CA LEU A 835 2.92 6.39 -7.08
C LEU A 835 2.53 7.86 -6.77
N SER A 836 1.25 8.18 -6.89
CA SER A 836 0.72 9.52 -6.69
C SER A 836 -0.32 9.56 -5.57
N LEU A 837 -0.41 10.71 -4.89
CA LEU A 837 -1.32 10.92 -3.77
C LEU A 837 -2.34 12.02 -4.12
N VAL A 838 -3.62 11.65 -4.18
CA VAL A 838 -4.73 12.60 -4.23
C VAL A 838 -5.20 12.87 -2.81
N MET A 839 -5.08 14.13 -2.39
CA MET A 839 -5.37 14.53 -1.02
C MET A 839 -6.87 14.52 -0.73
N LYS A 840 -7.21 14.26 0.54
CA LYS A 840 -8.61 14.35 1.01
C LYS A 840 -9.23 15.72 0.69
N GLY A 841 -10.45 15.72 0.19
CA GLY A 841 -11.18 16.94 -0.17
C GLY A 841 -10.78 17.57 -1.51
N GLU A 842 -9.91 16.93 -2.29
CA GLU A 842 -9.52 17.43 -3.61
C GLU A 842 -10.53 17.07 -4.69
N THR A 843 -10.76 18.02 -5.60
CA THR A 843 -11.42 17.77 -6.89
C THR A 843 -10.39 17.95 -7.99
N LEU A 844 -10.19 16.93 -8.83
CA LEU A 844 -9.34 17.00 -10.02
C LEU A 844 -10.22 17.33 -11.24
N PRO A 845 -9.94 18.44 -11.96
CA PRO A 845 -10.73 18.85 -13.11
C PRO A 845 -10.71 17.83 -14.26
N ALA A 846 -11.76 17.87 -15.08
CA ALA A 846 -11.91 16.99 -16.21
C ALA A 846 -10.75 17.12 -17.23
N ASN A 847 -10.35 15.99 -17.83
CA ASN A 847 -9.31 15.91 -18.85
C ASN A 847 -7.94 16.49 -18.42
N THR A 848 -7.62 16.41 -17.13
CA THR A 848 -6.32 16.84 -16.57
C THR A 848 -5.48 15.64 -16.15
N HIS A 849 -4.16 15.83 -16.15
CA HIS A 849 -3.18 14.82 -15.78
C HIS A 849 -2.41 15.23 -14.52
N TRP A 850 -2.33 14.32 -13.55
CA TRP A 850 -1.79 14.58 -12.21
C TRP A 850 -0.75 13.54 -11.82
N ALA A 851 0.32 13.99 -11.21
CA ALA A 851 1.34 13.10 -10.63
C ALA A 851 1.93 13.73 -9.37
N GLY A 852 2.39 12.89 -8.46
CA GLY A 852 3.18 13.34 -7.32
C GLY A 852 2.57 13.10 -5.95
N ILE A 853 3.37 13.38 -4.93
CA ILE A 853 3.04 13.21 -3.52
C ILE A 853 3.28 14.54 -2.78
N PRO A 854 2.24 15.39 -2.59
CA PRO A 854 0.89 15.32 -3.14
C PRO A 854 0.83 15.57 -4.64
N GLY A 855 -0.30 15.20 -5.26
CA GLY A 855 -0.52 15.35 -6.69
C GLY A 855 -0.44 16.80 -7.17
N ARG A 856 0.27 17.00 -8.28
CA ARG A 856 0.34 18.25 -9.03
C ARG A 856 -0.02 18.00 -10.49
N ARG A 857 -0.61 19.00 -11.13
CA ARG A 857 -0.94 18.91 -12.54
C ARG A 857 0.35 18.86 -13.37
N LEU A 858 0.42 17.88 -14.27
CA LEU A 858 1.42 17.87 -15.32
C LEU A 858 0.89 18.68 -16.51
N GLU A 859 1.71 19.57 -17.02
CA GLU A 859 1.42 20.25 -18.28
C GLU A 859 1.69 19.25 -19.41
N SER A 860 0.68 19.03 -20.26
CA SER A 860 0.70 18.10 -21.38
C SER A 860 1.55 18.61 -22.53
#